data_00112dde3e1b93effe65e74b4c6062bc
#
_entry.id   00112dde3e1b93effe65e74b4c6062bc
#
_cell.length_a   1.000
_cell.length_b   1.000
_cell.length_c   1.000
_cell.angle_alpha   90.00
_cell.angle_beta   90.00
_cell.angle_gamma   90.00
#
_symmetry.space_group_name_H-M   'P 1'
#
loop_
_entity.id
_entity.type
_entity.pdbx_description
1 polymer ?
#
loop_
_entity_poly.entity_id
_entity_poly.type
_entity_poly.pdbx_seq_one_letter_code
_entity_poly.pdbx_strand_id
1 'polypeptide(L)'
;MSSLALTLLYLLAAVLGVVTCRSLKLPPMLGYLAAGVLIGPHAMALAQNSEGVRHLGEFGVVFLMFAIGLEFSLPKLLAMRKQVFGLGLMQVLLTMAVVTVGGVALSHWVGGIWDMGWQTALALSGVLAMSSTAIVVKLMAERAELESEHGRRVMGILLFQDLAVVPLLILIPALGSASEQLLPALGWALIKAVVLVGLLLTGGQRFMRWWLTLVARRKSEELFMLNLLLITLGLAWLTELAGLSLALGAFIAGVLVSETEYRHQVGTDIRPFHDVLLGLFFITIGMMLDWHILVDRWALVLALLAVPLLVKAVIILVLARLMGATTGVALRSGLFLAQAGEFGFVLLSLTQENGLVQPALMNPILAAMVLSMLATPFLIMYSNRIVMKLVASDWMQQSLQMTTIARKTINTSKHVIICGYGRCGQNLARMLEREGIPYMALDLDPDRVRQAAAAGDSVVYGDATRLQALMAAGLVRASAVVVTYIDVPAALKVLANTRSHAPQVPVVVRTQDDAHLDKLQDAGATEVVPEAIEGSLMLASHALALVGVPMRRVLRVVQDQRDARYNMLRGYFHGADDDTPNERDQERMSTVSLPPGAKALGSPLGDLALNAVGVRVVNLRRANGHQASAADDAVLREGDTLVLSGHPTALALAEDKLLRG
;
A
#
# COMPACT_ATOMS: atom_id res chain seq x y z
N MET A 1 -8.14 -40.04 18.51
CA MET A 1 -8.57 -38.79 19.22
C MET A 1 -9.98 -38.44 18.78
N SER A 2 -10.80 -37.81 19.65
CA SER A 2 -12.08 -37.26 19.21
C SER A 2 -11.86 -36.11 18.20
N SER A 3 -12.82 -35.85 17.32
CA SER A 3 -12.71 -34.74 16.34
C SER A 3 -12.44 -33.39 17.02
N LEU A 4 -13.07 -33.16 18.19
CA LEU A 4 -12.84 -31.95 18.98
C LEU A 4 -11.41 -31.84 19.51
N ALA A 5 -10.84 -32.95 20.01
CA ALA A 5 -9.46 -32.97 20.52
C ALA A 5 -8.45 -32.66 19.40
N LEU A 6 -8.71 -33.16 18.19
CA LEU A 6 -7.90 -32.91 17.01
C LEU A 6 -7.98 -31.42 16.61
N THR A 7 -9.19 -30.85 16.58
CA THR A 7 -9.38 -29.42 16.30
C THR A 7 -8.67 -28.52 17.31
N LEU A 8 -8.78 -28.85 18.61
CA LEU A 8 -8.06 -28.12 19.67
C LEU A 8 -6.55 -28.23 19.52
N LEU A 9 -6.03 -29.38 19.10
CA LEU A 9 -4.61 -29.58 18.83
C LEU A 9 -4.14 -28.65 17.69
N TYR A 10 -4.87 -28.58 16.58
CA TYR A 10 -4.53 -27.68 15.47
C TYR A 10 -4.57 -26.21 15.88
N LEU A 11 -5.59 -25.80 16.63
CA LEU A 11 -5.71 -24.42 17.11
C LEU A 11 -4.58 -24.07 18.08
N LEU A 12 -4.25 -24.99 19.01
CA LEU A 12 -3.14 -24.78 19.94
C LEU A 12 -1.81 -24.66 19.21
N ALA A 13 -1.53 -25.59 18.28
CA ALA A 13 -0.30 -25.57 17.48
C ALA A 13 -0.21 -24.31 16.62
N ALA A 14 -1.33 -23.88 16.01
CA ALA A 14 -1.42 -22.64 15.24
C ALA A 14 -1.06 -21.42 16.10
N VAL A 15 -1.69 -21.31 17.28
CA VAL A 15 -1.46 -20.17 18.19
C VAL A 15 0.00 -20.13 18.65
N LEU A 16 0.54 -21.26 19.11
CA LEU A 16 1.93 -21.36 19.57
C LEU A 16 2.93 -21.04 18.43
N GLY A 17 2.69 -21.58 17.23
CA GLY A 17 3.52 -21.31 16.06
C GLY A 17 3.54 -19.84 15.68
N VAL A 18 2.35 -19.22 15.60
CA VAL A 18 2.23 -17.79 15.24
C VAL A 18 2.83 -16.88 16.32
N VAL A 19 2.59 -17.16 17.61
CA VAL A 19 3.16 -16.37 18.72
C VAL A 19 4.69 -16.44 18.68
N THR A 20 5.25 -17.64 18.48
CA THR A 20 6.70 -17.82 18.37
C THR A 20 7.28 -17.07 17.18
N CYS A 21 6.67 -17.19 16.01
CA CYS A 21 7.14 -16.47 14.81
C CYS A 21 7.02 -14.95 14.95
N ARG A 22 5.94 -14.44 15.54
CA ARG A 22 5.79 -13.00 15.80
C ARG A 22 6.84 -12.48 16.78
N SER A 23 7.18 -13.23 17.83
CA SER A 23 8.23 -12.85 18.77
C SER A 23 9.61 -12.80 18.11
N LEU A 24 9.83 -13.65 17.11
CA LEU A 24 11.04 -13.68 16.27
C LEU A 24 11.00 -12.70 15.10
N LYS A 25 9.93 -11.89 14.97
CA LYS A 25 9.69 -10.98 13.83
C LYS A 25 9.63 -11.69 12.47
N LEU A 26 9.18 -12.93 12.46
CA LEU A 26 8.96 -13.73 11.26
C LEU A 26 7.49 -13.69 10.83
N PRO A 27 7.19 -13.90 9.52
CA PRO A 27 5.82 -13.99 9.04
C PRO A 27 5.02 -15.13 9.71
N PRO A 28 3.73 -14.92 10.05
CA PRO A 28 2.89 -15.94 10.70
C PRO A 28 2.77 -17.25 9.93
N MET A 29 2.81 -17.21 8.59
CA MET A 29 2.75 -18.41 7.73
C MET A 29 3.81 -19.45 8.08
N LEU A 30 5.02 -19.00 8.44
CA LEU A 30 6.11 -19.88 8.85
C LEU A 30 5.80 -20.57 10.17
N GLY A 31 5.04 -19.91 11.06
CA GLY A 31 4.55 -20.49 12.30
C GLY A 31 3.54 -21.60 12.06
N TYR A 32 2.64 -21.43 11.13
CA TYR A 32 1.69 -22.46 10.72
C TYR A 32 2.38 -23.67 10.10
N LEU A 33 3.33 -23.45 9.18
CA LEU A 33 4.14 -24.53 8.59
C LEU A 33 4.91 -25.30 9.65
N ALA A 34 5.64 -24.61 10.54
CA ALA A 34 6.40 -25.23 11.61
C ALA A 34 5.51 -26.02 12.58
N ALA A 35 4.34 -25.46 12.93
CA ALA A 35 3.35 -26.14 13.73
C ALA A 35 2.89 -27.46 13.06
N GLY A 36 2.58 -27.40 11.75
CA GLY A 36 2.21 -28.57 10.95
C GLY A 36 3.30 -29.64 10.94
N VAL A 37 4.56 -29.26 10.73
CA VAL A 37 5.71 -30.20 10.79
C VAL A 37 5.79 -30.88 12.15
N LEU A 38 5.66 -30.11 13.24
CA LEU A 38 5.79 -30.64 14.60
C LEU A 38 4.67 -31.61 14.98
N ILE A 39 3.40 -31.29 14.69
CA ILE A 39 2.27 -32.17 15.06
C ILE A 39 2.03 -33.27 14.03
N GLY A 40 2.65 -33.18 12.85
CA GLY A 40 2.46 -34.06 11.71
C GLY A 40 2.93 -35.52 11.97
N PRO A 41 2.57 -36.42 11.03
CA PRO A 41 2.83 -37.86 11.16
C PRO A 41 4.31 -38.21 11.18
N HIS A 42 5.16 -37.36 10.63
CA HIS A 42 6.60 -37.58 10.52
C HIS A 42 7.42 -37.01 11.69
N ALA A 43 6.78 -36.30 12.67
CA ALA A 43 7.45 -35.80 13.87
C ALA A 43 6.79 -36.34 15.13
N MET A 44 5.94 -35.60 15.82
CA MET A 44 5.28 -36.05 17.04
C MET A 44 4.15 -37.06 16.79
N ALA A 45 3.69 -37.23 15.55
CA ALA A 45 2.60 -38.10 15.14
C ALA A 45 1.28 -37.87 15.93
N LEU A 46 1.06 -36.65 16.43
CA LEU A 46 -0.12 -36.29 17.20
C LEU A 46 -1.34 -36.14 16.31
N ALA A 47 -1.13 -35.71 15.07
CA ALA A 47 -2.15 -35.54 14.05
C ALA A 47 -1.90 -36.53 12.90
N GLN A 48 -2.93 -37.31 12.55
CA GLN A 48 -2.90 -38.13 11.35
C GLN A 48 -3.45 -37.34 10.17
N ASN A 49 -2.87 -37.58 8.99
CA ASN A 49 -3.37 -36.98 7.75
C ASN A 49 -4.70 -37.65 7.36
N SER A 50 -5.80 -37.19 7.94
CA SER A 50 -7.14 -37.68 7.67
C SER A 50 -7.75 -36.93 6.47
N GLU A 51 -8.69 -37.58 5.75
CA GLU A 51 -9.44 -36.92 4.66
C GLU A 51 -10.06 -35.58 5.07
N GLY A 52 -10.58 -35.51 6.32
CA GLY A 52 -11.17 -34.26 6.84
C GLY A 52 -10.17 -33.11 6.96
N VAL A 53 -8.91 -33.38 7.28
CA VAL A 53 -7.85 -32.36 7.34
C VAL A 53 -7.47 -31.91 5.95
N ARG A 54 -7.43 -32.82 4.99
CA ARG A 54 -7.16 -32.51 3.59
C ARG A 54 -8.24 -31.61 3.01
N HIS A 55 -9.51 -31.91 3.25
CA HIS A 55 -10.63 -31.03 2.82
C HIS A 55 -10.57 -29.65 3.47
N LEU A 56 -10.19 -29.54 4.74
CA LEU A 56 -9.98 -28.24 5.38
C LEU A 56 -8.86 -27.44 4.72
N GLY A 57 -7.78 -28.11 4.29
CA GLY A 57 -6.71 -27.50 3.51
C GLY A 57 -7.21 -26.98 2.14
N GLU A 58 -8.05 -27.77 1.45
CA GLU A 58 -8.66 -27.38 0.17
C GLU A 58 -9.54 -26.13 0.31
N PHE A 59 -10.33 -26.01 1.39
CA PHE A 59 -11.05 -24.75 1.70
C PHE A 59 -10.09 -23.59 1.93
N GLY A 60 -8.94 -23.82 2.58
CA GLY A 60 -7.91 -22.79 2.73
C GLY A 60 -7.41 -22.25 1.39
N VAL A 61 -7.17 -23.16 0.43
CA VAL A 61 -6.80 -22.77 -0.95
C VAL A 61 -7.91 -21.97 -1.63
N VAL A 62 -9.17 -22.41 -1.49
CA VAL A 62 -10.32 -21.71 -2.08
C VAL A 62 -10.41 -20.27 -1.57
N PHE A 63 -10.30 -20.06 -0.26
CA PHE A 63 -10.35 -18.71 0.30
C PHE A 63 -9.10 -17.88 0.03
N LEU A 64 -7.93 -18.51 -0.08
CA LEU A 64 -6.71 -17.85 -0.55
C LEU A 64 -6.91 -17.31 -1.96
N MET A 65 -7.38 -18.15 -2.88
CA MET A 65 -7.62 -17.77 -4.27
C MET A 65 -8.70 -16.67 -4.41
N PHE A 66 -9.75 -16.75 -3.61
CA PHE A 66 -10.77 -15.70 -3.54
C PHE A 66 -10.19 -14.36 -3.10
N ALA A 67 -9.40 -14.35 -2.03
CA ALA A 67 -8.78 -13.12 -1.51
C ALA A 67 -7.87 -12.46 -2.55
N ILE A 68 -7.08 -13.25 -3.28
CA ILE A 68 -6.22 -12.76 -4.35
C ILE A 68 -7.04 -12.20 -5.50
N GLY A 69 -8.11 -12.92 -5.91
CA GLY A 69 -9.05 -12.40 -6.89
C GLY A 69 -9.67 -11.07 -6.46
N LEU A 70 -9.95 -10.90 -5.17
CA LEU A 70 -10.49 -9.67 -4.60
C LEU A 70 -9.48 -8.51 -4.61
N GLU A 71 -8.19 -8.79 -4.44
CA GLU A 71 -7.11 -7.81 -4.52
C GLU A 71 -6.79 -7.38 -5.96
N PHE A 72 -7.26 -8.14 -6.93
CA PHE A 72 -7.05 -7.86 -8.34
C PHE A 72 -7.63 -6.48 -8.71
N SER A 73 -6.82 -5.65 -9.34
CA SER A 73 -7.19 -4.29 -9.74
C SER A 73 -6.67 -3.96 -11.14
N LEU A 74 -7.56 -3.93 -12.09
CA LEU A 74 -7.23 -3.60 -13.48
C LEU A 74 -6.57 -2.22 -13.63
N PRO A 75 -7.01 -1.14 -12.96
CA PRO A 75 -6.32 0.15 -13.01
C PRO A 75 -4.86 0.08 -12.54
N LYS A 76 -4.57 -0.69 -11.48
CA LYS A 76 -3.22 -0.89 -10.94
C LYS A 76 -2.33 -1.64 -11.93
N LEU A 77 -2.86 -2.68 -12.58
CA LEU A 77 -2.16 -3.42 -13.63
C LEU A 77 -1.81 -2.53 -14.83
N LEU A 78 -2.78 -1.72 -15.28
CA LEU A 78 -2.56 -0.81 -16.42
C LEU A 78 -1.56 0.30 -16.09
N ALA A 79 -1.56 0.81 -14.87
CA ALA A 79 -0.59 1.80 -14.41
C ALA A 79 0.85 1.23 -14.42
N MET A 80 1.01 -0.07 -14.16
CA MET A 80 2.30 -0.76 -14.08
C MET A 80 2.54 -1.69 -15.30
N ARG A 81 1.84 -1.51 -16.41
CA ARG A 81 1.84 -2.44 -17.56
C ARG A 81 3.22 -2.86 -18.07
N LYS A 82 4.21 -1.95 -18.08
CA LYS A 82 5.57 -2.25 -18.52
C LYS A 82 6.29 -3.23 -17.58
N GLN A 83 6.10 -3.08 -16.28
CA GLN A 83 6.67 -3.96 -15.26
C GLN A 83 5.93 -5.31 -15.25
N VAL A 84 4.60 -5.29 -15.31
CA VAL A 84 3.76 -6.48 -15.24
C VAL A 84 3.90 -7.33 -16.49
N PHE A 85 3.52 -6.79 -17.65
CA PHE A 85 3.51 -7.54 -18.92
C PHE A 85 4.87 -7.55 -19.65
N GLY A 86 5.82 -6.69 -19.27
CA GLY A 86 7.19 -6.75 -19.73
C GLY A 86 8.04 -7.67 -18.85
N LEU A 87 8.41 -7.17 -17.66
CA LEU A 87 9.34 -7.87 -16.77
C LEU A 87 8.72 -9.13 -16.15
N GLY A 88 7.47 -9.06 -15.67
CA GLY A 88 6.78 -10.18 -15.02
C GLY A 88 6.50 -11.33 -15.99
N LEU A 89 5.92 -11.04 -17.16
CA LEU A 89 5.68 -12.05 -18.20
C LEU A 89 6.97 -12.75 -18.62
N MET A 90 8.02 -11.98 -18.93
CA MET A 90 9.31 -12.55 -19.36
C MET A 90 9.96 -13.38 -18.25
N GLN A 91 9.83 -12.97 -16.98
CA GLN A 91 10.36 -13.74 -15.85
C GLN A 91 9.67 -15.11 -15.75
N VAL A 92 8.33 -15.15 -15.80
CA VAL A 92 7.59 -16.41 -15.68
C VAL A 92 7.92 -17.33 -16.86
N LEU A 93 7.81 -16.83 -18.10
CA LEU A 93 8.08 -17.64 -19.30
C LEU A 93 9.52 -18.14 -19.35
N LEU A 94 10.50 -17.27 -19.06
CA LEU A 94 11.91 -17.66 -19.10
C LEU A 94 12.26 -18.63 -17.98
N THR A 95 11.71 -18.43 -16.77
CA THR A 95 11.90 -19.38 -15.67
C THR A 95 11.29 -20.72 -16.01
N MET A 96 10.07 -20.75 -16.54
CA MET A 96 9.43 -21.98 -16.98
C MET A 96 10.25 -22.69 -18.06
N ALA A 97 10.71 -21.96 -19.07
CA ALA A 97 11.53 -22.54 -20.16
C ALA A 97 12.85 -23.13 -19.63
N VAL A 98 13.60 -22.36 -18.84
CA VAL A 98 14.90 -22.80 -18.30
C VAL A 98 14.74 -24.00 -17.37
N VAL A 99 13.74 -23.98 -16.47
CA VAL A 99 13.51 -25.08 -15.53
C VAL A 99 12.98 -26.33 -16.25
N THR A 100 12.12 -26.16 -17.26
CA THR A 100 11.62 -27.30 -18.07
C THR A 100 12.78 -27.96 -18.85
N VAL A 101 13.56 -27.16 -19.59
CA VAL A 101 14.70 -27.68 -20.34
C VAL A 101 15.75 -28.30 -19.41
N GLY A 102 16.05 -27.63 -18.30
CA GLY A 102 16.98 -28.15 -17.29
C GLY A 102 16.48 -29.44 -16.63
N GLY A 103 15.18 -29.54 -16.31
CA GLY A 103 14.56 -30.73 -15.73
C GLY A 103 14.59 -31.92 -16.69
N VAL A 104 14.22 -31.71 -17.97
CA VAL A 104 14.30 -32.76 -19.01
C VAL A 104 15.75 -33.18 -19.28
N ALA A 105 16.68 -32.23 -19.35
CA ALA A 105 18.09 -32.54 -19.50
C ALA A 105 18.62 -33.35 -18.29
N LEU A 106 18.27 -32.95 -17.07
CA LEU A 106 18.67 -33.67 -15.86
C LEU A 106 18.08 -35.09 -15.83
N SER A 107 16.82 -35.26 -16.25
CA SER A 107 16.18 -36.57 -16.41
C SER A 107 16.97 -37.47 -17.34
N HIS A 108 17.44 -36.91 -18.48
CA HIS A 108 18.20 -37.69 -19.49
C HIS A 108 19.61 -38.06 -19.02
N TRP A 109 20.24 -37.23 -18.17
CA TRP A 109 21.65 -37.43 -17.77
C TRP A 109 21.80 -38.21 -16.47
N VAL A 110 20.90 -38.04 -15.53
CA VAL A 110 21.00 -38.63 -14.18
C VAL A 110 20.09 -39.85 -14.02
N GLY A 111 18.90 -39.85 -14.63
CA GLY A 111 17.92 -40.95 -14.53
C GLY A 111 17.42 -41.17 -13.06
N GLY A 112 16.83 -42.31 -12.82
CA GLY A 112 16.39 -42.73 -11.47
C GLY A 112 15.27 -41.84 -10.93
N ILE A 113 15.50 -41.17 -9.80
CA ILE A 113 14.50 -40.28 -9.16
C ILE A 113 14.13 -39.10 -10.06
N TRP A 114 15.05 -38.70 -10.96
CA TRP A 114 14.87 -37.61 -11.91
C TRP A 114 14.23 -38.04 -13.22
N ASP A 115 13.84 -39.32 -13.37
CA ASP A 115 13.13 -39.76 -14.56
C ASP A 115 11.74 -39.14 -14.64
N MET A 116 11.70 -37.94 -15.22
CA MET A 116 10.49 -37.14 -15.36
C MET A 116 10.25 -36.79 -16.84
N GLY A 117 9.00 -36.96 -17.26
CA GLY A 117 8.57 -36.48 -18.56
C GLY A 117 8.60 -34.96 -18.70
N TRP A 118 8.55 -34.46 -19.90
CA TRP A 118 8.49 -33.01 -20.16
C TRP A 118 7.23 -32.35 -19.51
N GLN A 119 6.11 -33.10 -19.40
CA GLN A 119 4.88 -32.62 -18.75
C GLN A 119 5.13 -32.33 -17.26
N THR A 120 5.79 -33.26 -16.56
CA THR A 120 6.20 -33.09 -15.17
C THR A 120 7.16 -31.92 -15.00
N ALA A 121 8.18 -31.83 -15.87
CA ALA A 121 9.14 -30.74 -15.86
C ALA A 121 8.46 -29.38 -16.09
N LEU A 122 7.48 -29.30 -17.01
CA LEU A 122 6.71 -28.08 -17.28
C LEU A 122 5.81 -27.71 -16.08
N ALA A 123 5.12 -28.67 -15.46
CA ALA A 123 4.31 -28.42 -14.28
C ALA A 123 5.17 -27.89 -13.12
N LEU A 124 6.28 -28.56 -12.81
CA LEU A 124 7.21 -28.13 -11.77
C LEU A 124 7.86 -26.79 -12.06
N SER A 125 8.09 -26.45 -13.34
CA SER A 125 8.61 -25.13 -13.72
C SER A 125 7.62 -24.02 -13.38
N GLY A 126 6.32 -24.25 -13.54
CA GLY A 126 5.26 -23.33 -13.08
C GLY A 126 5.27 -23.15 -11.58
N VAL A 127 5.42 -24.24 -10.81
CA VAL A 127 5.57 -24.21 -9.33
C VAL A 127 6.73 -23.31 -8.92
N LEU A 128 7.91 -23.52 -9.52
CA LEU A 128 9.14 -22.79 -9.18
C LEU A 128 9.17 -21.35 -9.71
N ALA A 129 8.37 -21.01 -10.72
CA ALA A 129 8.28 -19.65 -11.24
C ALA A 129 7.63 -18.68 -10.25
N MET A 130 6.77 -19.17 -9.35
CA MET A 130 6.03 -18.35 -8.37
C MET A 130 6.91 -17.91 -7.20
N SER A 131 6.68 -16.69 -6.70
CA SER A 131 7.32 -16.14 -5.50
C SER A 131 6.27 -15.72 -4.47
N SER A 132 6.63 -15.64 -3.19
CA SER A 132 5.69 -15.25 -2.15
C SER A 132 5.40 -13.75 -2.18
N THR A 133 4.19 -13.40 -2.58
CA THR A 133 3.68 -12.02 -2.55
C THR A 133 3.55 -11.53 -1.11
N ALA A 134 2.96 -12.33 -0.23
CA ALA A 134 2.68 -11.92 1.14
C ALA A 134 3.95 -11.62 1.96
N ILE A 135 5.00 -12.45 1.85
CA ILE A 135 6.26 -12.24 2.59
C ILE A 135 7.00 -11.01 2.05
N VAL A 136 7.13 -10.93 0.73
CA VAL A 136 7.94 -9.88 0.09
C VAL A 136 7.30 -8.51 0.27
N VAL A 137 5.99 -8.37 -0.03
CA VAL A 137 5.28 -7.09 0.08
C VAL A 137 5.27 -6.60 1.53
N LYS A 138 5.02 -7.50 2.50
CA LYS A 138 5.04 -7.14 3.92
C LYS A 138 6.42 -6.62 4.35
N LEU A 139 7.50 -7.35 4.05
CA LEU A 139 8.86 -6.94 4.42
C LEU A 139 9.29 -5.65 3.71
N MET A 140 8.87 -5.46 2.46
CA MET A 140 9.12 -4.21 1.72
C MET A 140 8.34 -3.03 2.30
N ALA A 141 7.09 -3.25 2.73
CA ALA A 141 6.28 -2.22 3.41
C ALA A 141 6.92 -1.79 4.74
N GLU A 142 7.34 -2.75 5.57
CA GLU A 142 8.04 -2.47 6.84
C GLU A 142 9.35 -1.70 6.63
N ARG A 143 9.98 -1.88 5.47
CA ARG A 143 11.23 -1.20 5.09
C ARG A 143 11.02 0.08 4.31
N ALA A 144 9.78 0.46 4.01
CA ALA A 144 9.40 1.57 3.12
C ALA A 144 10.13 1.50 1.75
N GLU A 145 10.18 0.30 1.18
CA GLU A 145 10.86 0.04 -0.10
C GLU A 145 9.87 -0.21 -1.25
N LEU A 146 8.54 -0.17 -1.01
CA LEU A 146 7.52 -0.45 -2.03
C LEU A 146 7.60 0.52 -3.22
N GLU A 147 7.80 1.80 -2.96
CA GLU A 147 7.88 2.85 -3.99
C GLU A 147 9.30 3.02 -4.57
N SER A 148 10.28 2.28 -4.05
CA SER A 148 11.65 2.28 -4.58
C SER A 148 11.71 1.72 -6.00
N GLU A 149 12.79 1.99 -6.73
CA GLU A 149 12.97 1.51 -8.10
C GLU A 149 12.92 -0.03 -8.19
N HIS A 150 13.58 -0.74 -7.25
CA HIS A 150 13.48 -2.20 -7.19
C HIS A 150 12.10 -2.64 -6.68
N GLY A 151 11.48 -1.89 -5.77
CA GLY A 151 10.16 -2.19 -5.25
C GLY A 151 9.08 -2.22 -6.33
N ARG A 152 9.03 -1.21 -7.17
CA ARG A 152 8.09 -1.16 -8.31
C ARG A 152 8.30 -2.32 -9.30
N ARG A 153 9.55 -2.75 -9.53
CA ARG A 153 9.84 -3.91 -10.38
C ARG A 153 9.39 -5.21 -9.74
N VAL A 154 9.71 -5.39 -8.46
CA VAL A 154 9.28 -6.55 -7.67
C VAL A 154 7.76 -6.66 -7.65
N MET A 155 7.06 -5.56 -7.35
CA MET A 155 5.59 -5.52 -7.39
C MET A 155 5.02 -5.85 -8.76
N GLY A 156 5.64 -5.37 -9.84
CA GLY A 156 5.21 -5.70 -11.20
C GLY A 156 5.34 -7.18 -11.53
N ILE A 157 6.43 -7.82 -11.10
CA ILE A 157 6.63 -9.27 -11.28
C ILE A 157 5.61 -10.05 -10.45
N LEU A 158 5.42 -9.72 -9.17
CA LEU A 158 4.47 -10.39 -8.29
C LEU A 158 3.04 -10.31 -8.83
N LEU A 159 2.61 -9.11 -9.26
CA LEU A 159 1.29 -8.93 -9.87
C LEU A 159 1.10 -9.78 -11.13
N PHE A 160 2.16 -9.99 -11.93
CA PHE A 160 2.07 -10.88 -13.08
C PHE A 160 2.06 -12.35 -12.66
N GLN A 161 2.84 -12.74 -11.65
CA GLN A 161 2.83 -14.11 -11.12
C GLN A 161 1.46 -14.49 -10.59
N ASP A 162 0.80 -13.60 -9.84
CA ASP A 162 -0.57 -13.80 -9.34
C ASP A 162 -1.57 -14.02 -10.50
N LEU A 163 -1.40 -13.28 -11.60
CA LEU A 163 -2.20 -13.49 -12.82
C LEU A 163 -1.84 -14.81 -13.54
N ALA A 164 -0.57 -15.19 -13.56
CA ALA A 164 -0.07 -16.39 -14.23
C ALA A 164 -0.49 -17.70 -13.54
N VAL A 165 -0.87 -17.64 -12.27
CA VAL A 165 -1.43 -18.80 -11.56
C VAL A 165 -2.67 -19.33 -12.28
N VAL A 166 -3.52 -18.44 -12.82
CA VAL A 166 -4.78 -18.81 -13.48
C VAL A 166 -4.56 -19.75 -14.68
N PRO A 167 -3.74 -19.41 -15.69
CA PRO A 167 -3.46 -20.35 -16.77
C PRO A 167 -2.74 -21.62 -16.28
N LEU A 168 -1.94 -21.56 -15.22
CA LEU A 168 -1.28 -22.75 -14.67
C LEU A 168 -2.28 -23.70 -13.98
N LEU A 169 -3.31 -23.18 -13.31
CA LEU A 169 -4.40 -23.98 -12.74
C LEU A 169 -5.20 -24.73 -13.81
N ILE A 170 -5.19 -24.27 -15.05
CA ILE A 170 -5.84 -24.90 -16.19
C ILE A 170 -4.86 -25.87 -16.88
N LEU A 171 -3.60 -25.45 -17.02
CA LEU A 171 -2.57 -26.20 -17.74
C LEU A 171 -2.20 -27.51 -17.02
N ILE A 172 -1.98 -27.46 -15.69
CA ILE A 172 -1.49 -28.63 -14.92
C ILE A 172 -2.42 -29.83 -15.02
N PRO A 173 -3.76 -29.72 -14.79
CA PRO A 173 -4.66 -30.86 -14.98
C PRO A 173 -4.66 -31.38 -16.42
N ALA A 174 -4.57 -30.50 -17.42
CA ALA A 174 -4.51 -30.91 -18.81
C ALA A 174 -3.23 -31.69 -19.16
N LEU A 175 -2.09 -31.38 -18.52
CA LEU A 175 -0.83 -32.11 -18.68
C LEU A 175 -0.89 -33.55 -18.13
N GLY A 176 -1.78 -33.85 -17.19
CA GLY A 176 -2.02 -35.20 -16.66
C GLY A 176 -2.74 -36.14 -17.63
N SER A 177 -3.28 -35.63 -18.74
CA SER A 177 -3.94 -36.44 -19.78
C SER A 177 -2.93 -37.26 -20.57
N ALA A 178 -3.37 -38.42 -21.12
CA ALA A 178 -2.54 -39.26 -21.97
C ALA A 178 -1.99 -38.49 -23.15
N SER A 179 -0.73 -38.76 -23.54
CA SER A 179 0.03 -38.00 -24.56
C SER A 179 -0.70 -37.84 -25.91
N GLU A 180 -1.45 -38.84 -26.32
CA GLU A 180 -2.24 -38.81 -27.57
C GLU A 180 -3.44 -37.85 -27.53
N GLN A 181 -3.92 -37.56 -26.33
CA GLN A 181 -5.09 -36.67 -26.09
C GLN A 181 -4.71 -35.30 -25.57
N LEU A 182 -3.40 -35.03 -25.39
CA LEU A 182 -2.94 -33.80 -24.76
C LEU A 182 -3.37 -32.53 -25.53
N LEU A 183 -3.19 -32.48 -26.83
CA LEU A 183 -3.56 -31.33 -27.67
C LEU A 183 -5.09 -31.09 -27.65
N PRO A 184 -5.92 -32.13 -27.87
CA PRO A 184 -7.38 -31.98 -27.66
C PRO A 184 -7.78 -31.58 -26.24
N ALA A 185 -7.14 -32.17 -25.21
CA ALA A 185 -7.42 -31.85 -23.81
C ALA A 185 -7.08 -30.40 -23.48
N LEU A 186 -5.92 -29.91 -23.90
CA LEU A 186 -5.51 -28.52 -23.77
C LEU A 186 -6.47 -27.58 -24.52
N GLY A 187 -6.83 -27.92 -25.76
CA GLY A 187 -7.78 -27.16 -26.56
C GLY A 187 -9.14 -27.06 -25.87
N TRP A 188 -9.69 -28.18 -25.39
CA TRP A 188 -10.94 -28.20 -24.65
C TRP A 188 -10.88 -27.47 -23.29
N ALA A 189 -9.80 -27.65 -22.53
CA ALA A 189 -9.60 -26.93 -21.27
C ALA A 189 -9.54 -25.42 -21.51
N LEU A 190 -8.80 -24.98 -22.53
CA LEU A 190 -8.71 -23.57 -22.92
C LEU A 190 -10.07 -23.01 -23.37
N ILE A 191 -10.79 -23.73 -24.23
CA ILE A 191 -12.13 -23.31 -24.69
C ILE A 191 -13.08 -23.19 -23.49
N LYS A 192 -13.15 -24.22 -22.62
CA LYS A 192 -13.98 -24.19 -21.41
C LYS A 192 -13.61 -23.00 -20.52
N ALA A 193 -12.31 -22.76 -20.30
CA ALA A 193 -11.84 -21.64 -19.49
C ALA A 193 -12.21 -20.29 -20.11
N VAL A 194 -11.98 -20.10 -21.41
CA VAL A 194 -12.31 -18.85 -22.12
C VAL A 194 -13.82 -18.60 -22.11
N VAL A 195 -14.63 -19.63 -22.37
CA VAL A 195 -16.10 -19.53 -22.36
C VAL A 195 -16.59 -19.23 -20.94
N LEU A 196 -16.11 -19.96 -19.94
CA LEU A 196 -16.53 -19.78 -18.55
C LEU A 196 -16.11 -18.40 -18.03
N VAL A 197 -14.84 -18.03 -18.19
CA VAL A 197 -14.33 -16.71 -17.78
C VAL A 197 -15.03 -15.60 -18.55
N GLY A 198 -15.20 -15.74 -19.86
CA GLY A 198 -15.93 -14.77 -20.67
C GLY A 198 -17.38 -14.57 -20.21
N LEU A 199 -18.11 -15.66 -19.96
CA LEU A 199 -19.50 -15.62 -19.47
C LEU A 199 -19.57 -14.98 -18.06
N LEU A 200 -18.64 -15.34 -17.18
CA LEU A 200 -18.60 -14.81 -15.83
C LEU A 200 -18.21 -13.32 -15.81
N LEU A 201 -17.24 -12.90 -16.60
CA LEU A 201 -16.84 -11.50 -16.66
C LEU A 201 -17.90 -10.61 -17.32
N THR A 202 -18.61 -11.08 -18.35
CA THR A 202 -19.60 -10.26 -19.06
C THR A 202 -20.97 -10.25 -18.38
N GLY A 203 -21.50 -11.44 -18.05
CA GLY A 203 -22.79 -11.62 -17.38
C GLY A 203 -22.67 -11.60 -15.87
N GLY A 204 -21.63 -12.22 -15.33
CA GLY A 204 -21.41 -12.40 -13.89
C GLY A 204 -21.22 -11.08 -13.16
N GLN A 205 -20.56 -10.08 -13.75
CA GLN A 205 -20.41 -8.76 -13.11
C GLN A 205 -21.74 -8.05 -12.85
N ARG A 206 -22.64 -8.06 -13.85
CA ARG A 206 -23.98 -7.47 -13.70
C ARG A 206 -24.82 -8.22 -12.67
N PHE A 207 -24.80 -9.56 -12.75
CA PHE A 207 -25.48 -10.42 -11.80
C PHE A 207 -24.93 -10.22 -10.38
N MET A 208 -23.60 -10.22 -10.21
CA MET A 208 -22.93 -10.06 -8.92
C MET A 208 -23.28 -8.72 -8.26
N ARG A 209 -23.23 -7.62 -9.02
CA ARG A 209 -23.58 -6.29 -8.53
C ARG A 209 -25.04 -6.23 -8.09
N TRP A 210 -25.95 -6.76 -8.91
CA TRP A 210 -27.37 -6.82 -8.58
C TRP A 210 -27.61 -7.67 -7.32
N TRP A 211 -27.01 -8.86 -7.28
CA TRP A 211 -27.17 -9.82 -6.18
C TRP A 211 -26.61 -9.27 -4.85
N LEU A 212 -25.39 -8.75 -4.85
CA LEU A 212 -24.79 -8.15 -3.65
C LEU A 212 -25.62 -6.94 -3.16
N THR A 213 -26.13 -6.11 -4.07
CA THR A 213 -27.00 -4.99 -3.71
C THR A 213 -28.30 -5.47 -3.06
N LEU A 214 -28.89 -6.56 -3.57
CA LEU A 214 -30.10 -7.16 -2.98
C LEU A 214 -29.85 -7.63 -1.54
N VAL A 215 -28.73 -8.31 -1.31
CA VAL A 215 -28.34 -8.83 0.01
C VAL A 215 -27.95 -7.68 0.96
N ALA A 216 -27.16 -6.72 0.53
CA ALA A 216 -26.72 -5.58 1.33
C ALA A 216 -27.89 -4.70 1.81
N ARG A 217 -28.96 -4.57 1.00
CA ARG A 217 -30.19 -3.85 1.40
C ARG A 217 -30.88 -4.44 2.62
N ARG A 218 -30.63 -5.70 2.97
CA ARG A 218 -31.21 -6.34 4.16
C ARG A 218 -30.53 -5.94 5.45
N LYS A 219 -29.37 -5.22 5.39
CA LYS A 219 -28.61 -4.69 6.54
C LYS A 219 -28.29 -5.74 7.62
N SER A 220 -28.04 -6.98 7.22
CA SER A 220 -27.63 -8.08 8.10
C SER A 220 -26.21 -8.51 7.71
N GLU A 221 -25.26 -8.35 8.65
CA GLU A 221 -23.86 -8.76 8.48
C GLU A 221 -23.76 -10.28 8.32
N GLU A 222 -24.56 -11.05 9.09
CA GLU A 222 -24.60 -12.51 8.98
C GLU A 222 -25.03 -12.97 7.58
N LEU A 223 -26.12 -12.37 7.05
CA LEU A 223 -26.62 -12.70 5.72
C LEU A 223 -25.59 -12.33 4.64
N PHE A 224 -24.91 -11.21 4.81
CA PHE A 224 -23.86 -10.77 3.87
C PHE A 224 -22.70 -11.75 3.87
N MET A 225 -22.24 -12.19 5.05
CA MET A 225 -21.16 -13.17 5.18
C MET A 225 -21.54 -14.54 4.60
N LEU A 226 -22.73 -15.06 4.94
CA LEU A 226 -23.23 -16.32 4.36
C LEU A 226 -23.29 -16.25 2.84
N ASN A 227 -23.70 -15.11 2.31
CA ASN A 227 -23.73 -14.88 0.87
C ASN A 227 -22.33 -14.91 0.24
N LEU A 228 -21.31 -14.32 0.89
CA LEU A 228 -19.92 -14.39 0.41
C LEU A 228 -19.39 -15.82 0.38
N LEU A 229 -19.69 -16.60 1.42
CA LEU A 229 -19.35 -18.02 1.46
C LEU A 229 -20.04 -18.77 0.32
N LEU A 230 -21.33 -18.51 0.10
CA LEU A 230 -22.11 -19.11 -0.99
C LEU A 230 -21.54 -18.78 -2.37
N ILE A 231 -21.18 -17.52 -2.62
CA ILE A 231 -20.59 -17.10 -3.89
C ILE A 231 -19.25 -17.79 -4.10
N THR A 232 -18.37 -17.75 -3.10
CA THR A 232 -17.02 -18.30 -3.19
C THR A 232 -17.03 -19.80 -3.43
N LEU A 233 -17.75 -20.54 -2.59
CA LEU A 233 -17.83 -21.99 -2.68
C LEU A 233 -18.70 -22.44 -3.88
N GLY A 234 -19.75 -21.71 -4.19
CA GLY A 234 -20.63 -22.01 -5.33
C GLY A 234 -19.92 -21.88 -6.68
N LEU A 235 -19.14 -20.82 -6.88
CA LEU A 235 -18.34 -20.66 -8.10
C LEU A 235 -17.19 -21.65 -8.16
N ALA A 236 -16.53 -21.96 -7.02
CA ALA A 236 -15.53 -23.01 -6.95
C ALA A 236 -16.12 -24.37 -7.38
N TRP A 237 -17.29 -24.74 -6.86
CA TRP A 237 -17.97 -25.97 -7.22
C TRP A 237 -18.44 -25.98 -8.70
N LEU A 238 -18.93 -24.87 -9.23
CA LEU A 238 -19.33 -24.76 -10.64
C LEU A 238 -18.15 -24.98 -11.59
N THR A 239 -16.97 -24.49 -11.25
CA THR A 239 -15.75 -24.69 -12.05
C THR A 239 -15.29 -26.15 -11.97
N GLU A 240 -15.39 -26.78 -10.81
CA GLU A 240 -15.10 -28.20 -10.63
C GLU A 240 -16.01 -29.09 -11.48
N LEU A 241 -17.31 -28.81 -11.51
CA LEU A 241 -18.28 -29.49 -12.41
C LEU A 241 -17.92 -29.33 -13.90
N ALA A 242 -17.31 -28.20 -14.27
CA ALA A 242 -16.82 -27.98 -15.62
C ALA A 242 -15.50 -28.72 -15.93
N GLY A 243 -14.94 -29.44 -14.93
CA GLY A 243 -13.64 -30.13 -15.02
C GLY A 243 -12.45 -29.19 -14.93
N LEU A 244 -12.60 -28.07 -14.22
CA LEU A 244 -11.55 -27.12 -13.88
C LEU A 244 -11.30 -27.17 -12.36
N SER A 245 -10.26 -26.50 -11.87
CA SER A 245 -9.93 -26.54 -10.45
C SER A 245 -10.88 -25.68 -9.60
N LEU A 246 -11.16 -26.11 -8.34
CA LEU A 246 -11.84 -25.33 -7.31
C LEU A 246 -11.21 -23.95 -7.11
N ALA A 247 -9.88 -23.92 -7.11
CA ALA A 247 -9.06 -22.72 -6.92
C ALA A 247 -9.35 -21.64 -8.01
N LEU A 248 -9.53 -22.07 -9.27
CA LEU A 248 -9.87 -21.16 -10.37
C LEU A 248 -11.24 -20.50 -10.15
N GLY A 249 -12.22 -21.27 -9.72
CA GLY A 249 -13.58 -20.74 -9.46
C GLY A 249 -13.60 -19.71 -8.34
N ALA A 250 -12.89 -20.00 -7.28
CA ALA A 250 -12.73 -19.06 -6.16
C ALA A 250 -12.02 -17.77 -6.58
N PHE A 251 -10.95 -17.88 -7.39
CA PHE A 251 -10.27 -16.70 -7.94
C PHE A 251 -11.21 -15.83 -8.78
N ILE A 252 -11.98 -16.46 -9.67
CA ILE A 252 -12.95 -15.74 -10.50
C ILE A 252 -14.03 -15.08 -9.63
N ALA A 253 -14.50 -15.76 -8.57
CA ALA A 253 -15.43 -15.18 -7.59
C ALA A 253 -14.85 -13.89 -6.99
N GLY A 254 -13.59 -13.93 -6.56
CA GLY A 254 -12.87 -12.77 -6.04
C GLY A 254 -12.78 -11.62 -7.04
N VAL A 255 -12.41 -11.91 -8.29
CA VAL A 255 -12.33 -10.90 -9.36
C VAL A 255 -13.70 -10.29 -9.66
N LEU A 256 -14.78 -11.07 -9.69
CA LEU A 256 -16.13 -10.55 -9.90
C LEU A 256 -16.57 -9.60 -8.78
N VAL A 257 -16.25 -9.92 -7.55
CA VAL A 257 -16.55 -9.08 -6.38
C VAL A 257 -15.64 -7.84 -6.35
N SER A 258 -14.37 -7.94 -6.77
CA SER A 258 -13.42 -6.82 -6.79
C SER A 258 -13.86 -5.64 -7.66
N GLU A 259 -14.66 -5.90 -8.67
CA GLU A 259 -15.24 -4.91 -9.60
C GLU A 259 -16.57 -4.32 -9.09
N THR A 260 -17.01 -4.67 -7.87
CA THR A 260 -18.20 -4.12 -7.24
C THR A 260 -17.88 -3.04 -6.20
N GLU A 261 -18.89 -2.23 -5.85
CA GLU A 261 -18.79 -1.20 -4.82
C GLU A 261 -18.52 -1.79 -3.42
N TYR A 262 -18.83 -3.08 -3.23
CA TYR A 262 -18.71 -3.80 -1.96
C TYR A 262 -17.31 -4.37 -1.69
N ARG A 263 -16.35 -4.18 -2.60
CA ARG A 263 -14.99 -4.74 -2.52
C ARG A 263 -14.32 -4.54 -1.14
N HIS A 264 -14.37 -3.33 -0.62
CA HIS A 264 -13.71 -3.01 0.66
C HIS A 264 -14.38 -3.68 1.85
N GLN A 265 -15.71 -3.69 1.88
CA GLN A 265 -16.47 -4.38 2.91
C GLN A 265 -16.20 -5.88 2.87
N VAL A 266 -16.31 -6.49 1.69
CA VAL A 266 -16.00 -7.92 1.49
C VAL A 266 -14.59 -8.26 1.95
N GLY A 267 -13.59 -7.43 1.61
CA GLY A 267 -12.21 -7.63 2.04
C GLY A 267 -12.05 -7.61 3.57
N THR A 268 -12.80 -6.74 4.26
CA THR A 268 -12.77 -6.67 5.72
C THR A 268 -13.47 -7.88 6.35
N ASP A 269 -14.64 -8.24 5.85
CA ASP A 269 -15.50 -9.27 6.43
C ASP A 269 -14.94 -10.69 6.21
N ILE A 270 -14.32 -10.95 5.05
CA ILE A 270 -13.74 -12.27 4.73
C ILE A 270 -12.39 -12.52 5.40
N ARG A 271 -11.67 -11.46 5.79
CA ARG A 271 -10.30 -11.53 6.29
C ARG A 271 -10.11 -12.50 7.48
N PRO A 272 -10.96 -12.52 8.53
CA PRO A 272 -10.81 -13.46 9.63
C PRO A 272 -10.90 -14.93 9.17
N PHE A 273 -11.81 -15.23 8.25
CA PHE A 273 -11.95 -16.58 7.68
C PHE A 273 -10.75 -16.94 6.81
N HIS A 274 -10.34 -16.05 5.93
CA HIS A 274 -9.15 -16.21 5.11
C HIS A 274 -7.91 -16.52 5.97
N ASP A 275 -7.64 -15.74 7.01
CA ASP A 275 -6.44 -15.90 7.83
C ASP A 275 -6.44 -17.23 8.59
N VAL A 276 -7.58 -17.68 9.12
CA VAL A 276 -7.71 -18.96 9.82
C VAL A 276 -7.57 -20.14 8.85
N LEU A 277 -8.28 -20.11 7.73
CA LEU A 277 -8.27 -21.19 6.73
C LEU A 277 -6.92 -21.29 6.02
N LEU A 278 -6.30 -20.15 5.74
CA LEU A 278 -4.91 -20.09 5.22
C LEU A 278 -3.93 -20.72 6.24
N GLY A 279 -4.12 -20.44 7.53
CA GLY A 279 -3.33 -21.07 8.59
C GLY A 279 -3.49 -22.59 8.59
N LEU A 280 -4.72 -23.09 8.47
CA LEU A 280 -4.98 -24.54 8.37
C LEU A 280 -4.36 -25.15 7.12
N PHE A 281 -4.42 -24.48 5.97
CA PHE A 281 -3.73 -24.91 4.75
C PHE A 281 -2.22 -25.07 4.98
N PHE A 282 -1.56 -24.06 5.58
CA PHE A 282 -0.13 -24.16 5.84
C PHE A 282 0.22 -25.22 6.88
N ILE A 283 -0.63 -25.45 7.87
CA ILE A 283 -0.48 -26.58 8.81
C ILE A 283 -0.55 -27.91 8.03
N THR A 284 -1.52 -28.06 7.14
CA THR A 284 -1.67 -29.27 6.32
C THR A 284 -0.44 -29.52 5.45
N ILE A 285 0.07 -28.47 4.79
CA ILE A 285 1.32 -28.54 4.03
C ILE A 285 2.51 -28.94 4.93
N GLY A 286 2.60 -28.34 6.12
CA GLY A 286 3.63 -28.68 7.09
C GLY A 286 3.58 -30.16 7.52
N MET A 287 2.37 -30.72 7.71
CA MET A 287 2.18 -32.13 8.05
C MET A 287 2.61 -33.11 6.94
N MET A 288 2.57 -32.68 5.67
CA MET A 288 3.06 -33.47 4.55
C MET A 288 4.58 -33.54 4.50
N LEU A 289 5.28 -32.63 5.17
CA LEU A 289 6.73 -32.57 5.17
C LEU A 289 7.32 -33.68 6.03
N ASP A 290 8.10 -34.57 5.43
CA ASP A 290 8.92 -35.55 6.12
C ASP A 290 10.30 -34.94 6.45
N TRP A 291 10.51 -34.57 7.70
CA TRP A 291 11.77 -33.97 8.14
C TRP A 291 12.97 -34.94 8.05
N HIS A 292 12.75 -36.26 8.04
CA HIS A 292 13.84 -37.24 7.87
C HIS A 292 14.53 -37.08 6.52
N ILE A 293 13.80 -36.62 5.48
CA ILE A 293 14.38 -36.35 4.18
C ILE A 293 15.41 -35.21 4.23
N LEU A 294 15.25 -34.25 5.15
CA LEU A 294 16.25 -33.19 5.35
C LEU A 294 17.59 -33.75 5.85
N VAL A 295 17.56 -34.89 6.55
CA VAL A 295 18.76 -35.55 7.07
C VAL A 295 19.27 -36.57 6.05
N ASP A 296 18.40 -37.45 5.58
CA ASP A 296 18.77 -38.59 4.72
C ASP A 296 19.17 -38.16 3.32
N ARG A 297 18.53 -37.09 2.78
CA ARG A 297 18.77 -36.57 1.42
C ARG A 297 19.13 -35.10 1.42
N TRP A 298 19.87 -34.65 2.43
CA TRP A 298 20.22 -33.23 2.62
C TRP A 298 20.86 -32.57 1.38
N ALA A 299 21.72 -33.34 0.65
CA ALA A 299 22.38 -32.84 -0.55
C ALA A 299 21.37 -32.59 -1.68
N LEU A 300 20.36 -33.44 -1.85
CA LEU A 300 19.27 -33.27 -2.80
C LEU A 300 18.40 -32.07 -2.44
N VAL A 301 18.00 -31.97 -1.19
CA VAL A 301 17.20 -30.83 -0.71
C VAL A 301 17.96 -29.52 -0.85
N LEU A 302 19.25 -29.50 -0.53
CA LEU A 302 20.10 -28.31 -0.71
C LEU A 302 20.26 -27.94 -2.19
N ALA A 303 20.39 -28.92 -3.08
CA ALA A 303 20.45 -28.68 -4.52
C ALA A 303 19.12 -28.10 -5.05
N LEU A 304 17.98 -28.70 -4.63
CA LEU A 304 16.64 -28.21 -4.98
C LEU A 304 16.31 -26.83 -4.38
N LEU A 305 16.93 -26.48 -3.27
CA LEU A 305 16.85 -25.13 -2.70
C LEU A 305 17.73 -24.16 -3.45
N ALA A 306 19.03 -24.46 -3.59
CA ALA A 306 20.02 -23.50 -4.06
C ALA A 306 19.92 -23.25 -5.59
N VAL A 307 19.73 -24.32 -6.38
CA VAL A 307 19.75 -24.20 -7.85
C VAL A 307 18.57 -23.36 -8.35
N PRO A 308 17.29 -23.64 -8.03
CA PRO A 308 16.18 -22.82 -8.48
C PRO A 308 16.25 -21.38 -7.95
N LEU A 309 16.68 -21.19 -6.71
CA LEU A 309 16.85 -19.87 -6.10
C LEU A 309 17.87 -19.03 -6.86
N LEU A 310 19.03 -19.60 -7.18
CA LEU A 310 20.07 -18.94 -7.96
C LEU A 310 19.64 -18.69 -9.41
N VAL A 311 19.06 -19.70 -10.07
CA VAL A 311 18.58 -19.58 -11.46
C VAL A 311 17.55 -18.46 -11.57
N LYS A 312 16.56 -18.43 -10.68
CA LYS A 312 15.51 -17.42 -10.66
C LYS A 312 16.07 -16.02 -10.36
N ALA A 313 16.98 -15.91 -9.38
CA ALA A 313 17.67 -14.65 -9.08
C ALA A 313 18.45 -14.12 -10.30
N VAL A 314 19.17 -14.99 -11.00
CA VAL A 314 19.94 -14.62 -12.21
C VAL A 314 19.01 -14.21 -13.35
N ILE A 315 17.93 -14.96 -13.61
CA ILE A 315 16.93 -14.62 -14.63
C ILE A 315 16.39 -13.21 -14.39
N ILE A 316 15.95 -12.93 -13.16
CA ILE A 316 15.40 -11.62 -12.80
C ILE A 316 16.46 -10.52 -12.91
N LEU A 317 17.69 -10.78 -12.46
CA LEU A 317 18.81 -9.85 -12.60
C LEU A 317 19.05 -9.51 -14.07
N VAL A 318 19.16 -10.52 -14.94
CA VAL A 318 19.43 -10.30 -16.38
C VAL A 318 18.27 -9.53 -17.03
N LEU A 319 17.03 -9.95 -16.80
CA LEU A 319 15.86 -9.28 -17.36
C LEU A 319 15.72 -7.81 -16.88
N ALA A 320 15.91 -7.57 -15.60
CA ALA A 320 15.87 -6.22 -15.05
C ALA A 320 16.98 -5.34 -15.63
N ARG A 321 18.19 -5.90 -15.85
CA ARG A 321 19.30 -5.21 -16.51
C ARG A 321 18.97 -4.87 -17.97
N LEU A 322 18.42 -5.82 -18.72
CA LEU A 322 18.00 -5.60 -20.11
C LEU A 322 16.90 -4.53 -20.22
N MET A 323 16.08 -4.39 -19.18
CA MET A 323 15.05 -3.35 -19.07
C MET A 323 15.54 -2.05 -18.40
N GLY A 324 16.86 -1.81 -18.40
CA GLY A 324 17.47 -0.54 -17.99
C GLY A 324 17.65 -0.34 -16.49
N ALA A 325 17.51 -1.38 -15.65
CA ALA A 325 17.82 -1.27 -14.23
C ALA A 325 19.32 -1.15 -13.98
N THR A 326 19.74 -0.46 -12.92
CA THR A 326 21.11 -0.54 -12.42
C THR A 326 21.41 -1.95 -11.89
N THR A 327 22.67 -2.36 -11.86
CA THR A 327 23.05 -3.70 -11.40
C THR A 327 22.59 -3.97 -9.97
N GLY A 328 22.66 -2.96 -9.09
CA GLY A 328 22.21 -3.10 -7.71
C GLY A 328 20.70 -3.23 -7.57
N VAL A 329 19.92 -2.47 -8.35
CA VAL A 329 18.46 -2.60 -8.42
C VAL A 329 18.06 -3.97 -8.95
N ALA A 330 18.72 -4.43 -10.02
CA ALA A 330 18.46 -5.72 -10.63
C ALA A 330 18.79 -6.89 -9.66
N LEU A 331 19.93 -6.82 -8.97
CA LEU A 331 20.33 -7.84 -8.00
C LEU A 331 19.40 -7.87 -6.79
N ARG A 332 18.96 -6.71 -6.27
CA ARG A 332 17.95 -6.67 -5.19
C ARG A 332 16.65 -7.30 -5.62
N SER A 333 16.15 -6.95 -6.81
CA SER A 333 14.92 -7.54 -7.37
C SER A 333 15.02 -9.06 -7.47
N GLY A 334 16.16 -9.58 -7.94
CA GLY A 334 16.43 -11.01 -8.02
C GLY A 334 16.44 -11.68 -6.64
N LEU A 335 17.13 -11.11 -5.65
CA LEU A 335 17.19 -11.65 -4.28
C LEU A 335 15.82 -11.66 -3.59
N PHE A 336 14.99 -10.64 -3.83
CA PHE A 336 13.66 -10.54 -3.22
C PHE A 336 12.67 -11.56 -3.78
N LEU A 337 12.85 -11.99 -5.02
CA LEU A 337 11.93 -12.89 -5.73
C LEU A 337 12.50 -14.30 -5.98
N ALA A 338 13.67 -14.59 -5.49
CA ALA A 338 14.34 -15.88 -5.74
C ALA A 338 13.61 -17.08 -5.13
N GLN A 339 12.92 -16.88 -4.02
CA GLN A 339 12.24 -17.93 -3.25
C GLN A 339 10.98 -18.47 -3.94
N ALA A 340 10.48 -19.63 -3.44
CA ALA A 340 9.17 -20.15 -3.76
C ALA A 340 8.05 -19.35 -3.06
N GLY A 341 6.85 -19.39 -3.62
CA GLY A 341 5.67 -18.74 -3.06
C GLY A 341 4.58 -19.70 -2.60
N GLU A 342 3.57 -19.14 -1.94
CA GLU A 342 2.37 -19.85 -1.49
C GLU A 342 1.62 -20.54 -2.62
N PHE A 343 1.58 -19.91 -3.79
CA PHE A 343 0.98 -20.51 -4.99
C PHE A 343 1.72 -21.74 -5.49
N GLY A 344 3.03 -21.78 -5.26
CA GLY A 344 3.83 -22.95 -5.57
C GLY A 344 3.31 -24.21 -4.84
N PHE A 345 2.87 -24.10 -3.59
CA PHE A 345 2.28 -25.22 -2.86
C PHE A 345 0.95 -25.68 -3.47
N VAL A 346 0.09 -24.73 -3.86
CA VAL A 346 -1.19 -25.02 -4.51
C VAL A 346 -0.96 -25.73 -5.85
N LEU A 347 -0.05 -25.21 -6.67
CA LEU A 347 0.28 -25.82 -7.95
C LEU A 347 0.98 -27.18 -7.79
N LEU A 348 1.81 -27.34 -6.75
CA LEU A 348 2.47 -28.61 -6.43
C LEU A 348 1.46 -29.67 -6.00
N SER A 349 0.48 -29.32 -5.14
CA SER A 349 -0.62 -30.19 -4.74
C SER A 349 -1.43 -30.65 -5.96
N LEU A 350 -1.81 -29.70 -6.82
CA LEU A 350 -2.52 -29.98 -8.06
C LEU A 350 -1.72 -30.89 -9.01
N THR A 351 -0.40 -30.71 -9.05
CA THR A 351 0.51 -31.56 -9.85
C THR A 351 0.54 -32.98 -9.32
N GLN A 352 0.51 -33.14 -7.98
CA GLN A 352 0.45 -34.45 -7.33
C GLN A 352 -0.90 -35.13 -7.56
N GLU A 353 -2.01 -34.40 -7.40
CA GLU A 353 -3.37 -34.93 -7.60
C GLU A 353 -3.58 -35.47 -9.02
N ASN A 354 -2.94 -34.83 -10.01
CA ASN A 354 -2.97 -35.28 -11.40
C ASN A 354 -1.91 -36.33 -11.75
N GLY A 355 -1.18 -36.88 -10.76
CA GLY A 355 -0.22 -37.96 -10.95
C GLY A 355 1.03 -37.59 -11.73
N LEU A 356 1.31 -36.29 -11.90
CA LEU A 356 2.46 -35.80 -12.68
C LEU A 356 3.78 -35.92 -11.92
N VAL A 357 3.77 -35.88 -10.59
CA VAL A 357 4.99 -35.94 -9.77
C VAL A 357 5.05 -37.25 -8.99
N GLN A 358 6.18 -37.93 -9.07
CA GLN A 358 6.44 -39.12 -8.28
C GLN A 358 6.54 -38.77 -6.79
N PRO A 359 6.00 -39.61 -5.88
CA PRO A 359 6.08 -39.39 -4.43
C PRO A 359 7.50 -39.16 -3.90
N ALA A 360 8.48 -39.81 -4.53
CA ALA A 360 9.90 -39.69 -4.17
C ALA A 360 10.50 -38.30 -4.37
N LEU A 361 9.95 -37.49 -5.29
CA LEU A 361 10.36 -36.11 -5.56
C LEU A 361 9.52 -35.09 -4.81
N MET A 362 8.28 -35.42 -4.47
CA MET A 362 7.33 -34.52 -3.83
C MET A 362 7.89 -33.93 -2.54
N ASN A 363 8.32 -34.79 -1.61
CA ASN A 363 8.79 -34.35 -0.30
C ASN A 363 10.10 -33.54 -0.35
N PRO A 364 11.14 -33.90 -1.14
CA PRO A 364 12.32 -33.05 -1.32
C PRO A 364 12.00 -31.66 -1.90
N ILE A 365 11.08 -31.57 -2.87
CA ILE A 365 10.66 -30.30 -3.46
C ILE A 365 9.92 -29.47 -2.41
N LEU A 366 8.96 -30.08 -1.68
CA LEU A 366 8.23 -29.42 -0.60
C LEU A 366 9.19 -28.88 0.47
N ALA A 367 10.16 -29.69 0.90
CA ALA A 367 11.18 -29.28 1.87
C ALA A 367 12.00 -28.09 1.38
N ALA A 368 12.46 -28.13 0.13
CA ALA A 368 13.21 -27.03 -0.47
C ALA A 368 12.38 -25.74 -0.55
N MET A 369 11.10 -25.83 -0.91
CA MET A 369 10.18 -24.68 -0.96
C MET A 369 9.99 -24.06 0.42
N VAL A 370 9.71 -24.86 1.46
CA VAL A 370 9.57 -24.38 2.84
C VAL A 370 10.85 -23.71 3.32
N LEU A 371 12.00 -24.34 3.09
CA LEU A 371 13.30 -23.75 3.45
C LEU A 371 13.58 -22.44 2.70
N SER A 372 13.18 -22.33 1.42
CA SER A 372 13.35 -21.11 0.64
C SER A 372 12.52 -19.95 1.19
N MET A 373 11.28 -20.23 1.66
CA MET A 373 10.43 -19.24 2.30
C MET A 373 11.00 -18.82 3.67
N LEU A 374 11.54 -19.75 4.46
CA LEU A 374 12.26 -19.46 5.72
C LEU A 374 13.50 -18.58 5.49
N ALA A 375 14.22 -18.80 4.39
CA ALA A 375 15.40 -18.02 4.04
C ALA A 375 15.07 -16.60 3.56
N THR A 376 13.85 -16.34 3.06
CA THR A 376 13.43 -15.09 2.42
C THR A 376 13.62 -13.85 3.30
N PRO A 377 13.18 -13.80 4.58
CA PRO A 377 13.40 -12.64 5.44
C PRO A 377 14.88 -12.31 5.59
N PHE A 378 15.73 -13.31 5.69
CA PHE A 378 17.18 -13.13 5.80
C PHE A 378 17.78 -12.62 4.49
N LEU A 379 17.38 -13.18 3.35
CA LEU A 379 17.82 -12.70 2.03
C LEU A 379 17.46 -11.22 1.82
N ILE A 380 16.25 -10.84 2.17
CA ILE A 380 15.79 -9.45 2.09
C ILE A 380 16.54 -8.56 3.07
N MET A 381 16.72 -9.01 4.32
CA MET A 381 17.41 -8.25 5.36
C MET A 381 18.88 -7.99 5.01
N TYR A 382 19.57 -8.99 4.46
CA TYR A 382 20.98 -8.88 4.08
C TYR A 382 21.20 -8.43 2.63
N SER A 383 20.14 -8.23 1.83
CA SER A 383 20.23 -7.85 0.41
C SER A 383 21.10 -6.63 0.18
N ASN A 384 20.99 -5.59 1.03
CA ASN A 384 21.80 -4.39 0.90
C ASN A 384 23.30 -4.68 1.12
N ARG A 385 23.65 -5.52 2.10
CA ARG A 385 25.05 -5.91 2.34
C ARG A 385 25.60 -6.75 1.18
N ILE A 386 24.78 -7.64 0.61
CA ILE A 386 25.16 -8.47 -0.54
C ILE A 386 25.42 -7.59 -1.75
N VAL A 387 24.51 -6.66 -2.06
CA VAL A 387 24.65 -5.75 -3.19
C VAL A 387 25.88 -4.85 -3.03
N MET A 388 26.10 -4.28 -1.86
CA MET A 388 27.25 -3.43 -1.59
C MET A 388 28.59 -4.15 -1.74
N LYS A 389 28.63 -5.47 -1.47
CA LYS A 389 29.86 -6.28 -1.67
C LYS A 389 30.09 -6.67 -3.11
N LEU A 390 29.01 -6.95 -3.87
CA LEU A 390 29.10 -7.49 -5.23
C LEU A 390 29.08 -6.40 -6.31
N VAL A 391 28.55 -5.21 -6.01
CA VAL A 391 28.33 -4.15 -6.99
C VAL A 391 29.05 -2.87 -6.55
N ALA A 392 30.30 -2.76 -6.89
CA ALA A 392 31.14 -1.58 -6.56
C ALA A 392 30.55 -0.26 -7.13
N SER A 393 29.86 -0.31 -8.28
CA SER A 393 29.22 0.86 -8.89
C SER A 393 28.09 1.45 -8.04
N ASP A 394 27.35 0.64 -7.31
CA ASP A 394 26.26 1.11 -6.43
C ASP A 394 26.81 1.88 -5.22
N TRP A 395 27.93 1.44 -4.66
CA TRP A 395 28.62 2.16 -3.61
C TRP A 395 29.14 3.52 -4.11
N MET A 396 29.74 3.54 -5.29
CA MET A 396 30.21 4.77 -5.93
C MET A 396 29.05 5.73 -6.22
N GLN A 397 27.92 5.23 -6.76
CA GLN A 397 26.73 6.06 -7.00
C GLN A 397 26.13 6.62 -5.69
N GLN A 398 26.03 5.82 -4.63
CA GLN A 398 25.58 6.31 -3.32
C GLN A 398 26.52 7.36 -2.75
N SER A 399 27.82 7.15 -2.85
CA SER A 399 28.82 8.13 -2.41
C SER A 399 28.75 9.44 -3.20
N LEU A 400 28.59 9.35 -4.53
CA LEU A 400 28.40 10.51 -5.40
C LEU A 400 27.08 11.26 -5.09
N GLN A 401 25.99 10.53 -4.82
CA GLN A 401 24.72 11.13 -4.41
C GLN A 401 24.86 11.88 -3.09
N MET A 402 25.47 11.26 -2.06
CA MET A 402 25.71 11.91 -0.77
C MET A 402 26.61 13.15 -0.93
N THR A 403 27.65 13.06 -1.76
CA THR A 403 28.53 14.19 -2.07
C THR A 403 27.77 15.30 -2.79
N THR A 404 26.85 14.96 -3.72
CA THR A 404 26.06 15.94 -4.46
C THR A 404 25.06 16.65 -3.55
N ILE A 405 24.38 15.91 -2.65
CA ILE A 405 23.47 16.48 -1.64
C ILE A 405 24.27 17.42 -0.72
N ALA A 406 25.37 16.92 -0.15
CA ALA A 406 26.19 17.70 0.77
C ALA A 406 26.77 18.96 0.11
N ARG A 407 27.23 18.89 -1.15
CA ARG A 407 27.80 20.02 -1.88
C ARG A 407 26.77 21.14 -2.12
N LYS A 408 25.50 20.78 -2.39
CA LYS A 408 24.42 21.77 -2.56
C LYS A 408 23.99 22.41 -1.23
N THR A 409 24.16 21.70 -0.10
CA THR A 409 23.71 22.14 1.22
C THR A 409 24.80 22.70 2.12
N ILE A 410 26.09 22.62 1.73
CA ILE A 410 27.22 22.99 2.59
C ILE A 410 27.18 24.46 3.07
N ASN A 411 26.68 25.34 2.23
CA ASN A 411 26.55 26.77 2.51
C ASN A 411 25.12 27.18 2.93
N THR A 412 24.18 26.23 3.08
CA THR A 412 22.79 26.53 3.40
C THR A 412 22.54 26.21 4.87
N SER A 413 22.10 27.19 5.62
CA SER A 413 21.61 27.04 6.99
C SER A 413 20.23 27.64 7.12
N LYS A 414 19.46 27.21 8.13
CA LYS A 414 18.08 27.66 8.35
C LYS A 414 17.17 27.41 7.14
N HIS A 415 17.37 26.29 6.46
CA HIS A 415 16.56 25.89 5.31
C HIS A 415 15.51 24.83 5.70
N VAL A 416 14.53 24.62 4.84
CA VAL A 416 13.51 23.58 4.99
C VAL A 416 13.91 22.35 4.18
N ILE A 417 13.90 21.17 4.80
CA ILE A 417 14.09 19.90 4.10
C ILE A 417 12.70 19.39 3.67
N ILE A 418 12.50 19.23 2.37
CA ILE A 418 11.27 18.69 1.79
C ILE A 418 11.50 17.22 1.41
N CYS A 419 10.82 16.31 2.10
CA CYS A 419 10.85 14.88 1.81
C CYS A 419 9.73 14.54 0.81
N GLY A 420 10.08 14.37 -0.46
CA GLY A 420 9.17 14.17 -1.60
C GLY A 420 8.93 15.46 -2.41
N TYR A 421 9.16 15.41 -3.72
CA TYR A 421 8.96 16.55 -4.65
C TYR A 421 7.83 16.30 -5.63
N GLY A 422 6.75 15.65 -5.16
CA GLY A 422 5.49 15.54 -5.87
C GLY A 422 4.72 16.87 -5.90
N ARG A 423 3.45 16.86 -6.30
CA ARG A 423 2.61 18.09 -6.39
C ARG A 423 2.61 18.93 -5.11
N CYS A 424 2.50 18.27 -3.94
CA CYS A 424 2.52 18.95 -2.65
C CYS A 424 3.90 19.58 -2.39
N GLY A 425 5.00 18.83 -2.58
CA GLY A 425 6.36 19.34 -2.39
C GLY A 425 6.71 20.49 -3.33
N GLN A 426 6.28 20.45 -4.61
CA GLN A 426 6.46 21.55 -5.57
C GLN A 426 5.70 22.80 -5.17
N ASN A 427 4.47 22.66 -4.68
CA ASN A 427 3.69 23.81 -4.22
C ASN A 427 4.32 24.44 -2.97
N LEU A 428 4.77 23.61 -2.02
CA LEU A 428 5.49 24.09 -0.84
C LEU A 428 6.77 24.82 -1.24
N ALA A 429 7.57 24.25 -2.13
CA ALA A 429 8.80 24.86 -2.62
C ALA A 429 8.58 26.26 -3.19
N ARG A 430 7.55 26.42 -4.07
CA ARG A 430 7.19 27.71 -4.64
C ARG A 430 6.77 28.75 -3.59
N MET A 431 6.09 28.31 -2.52
CA MET A 431 5.72 29.21 -1.42
C MET A 431 6.94 29.64 -0.65
N LEU A 432 7.87 28.72 -0.32
CA LEU A 432 9.12 29.02 0.35
C LEU A 432 10.01 29.98 -0.48
N GLU A 433 10.07 29.79 -1.80
CA GLU A 433 10.79 30.69 -2.72
C GLU A 433 10.24 32.12 -2.71
N ARG A 434 8.91 32.26 -2.70
CA ARG A 434 8.27 33.59 -2.63
C ARG A 434 8.59 34.32 -1.35
N GLU A 435 8.73 33.61 -0.24
CA GLU A 435 9.12 34.15 1.06
C GLU A 435 10.63 34.23 1.24
N GLY A 436 11.43 33.88 0.23
CA GLY A 436 12.89 33.89 0.29
C GLY A 436 13.49 32.86 1.27
N ILE A 437 12.72 31.84 1.63
CA ILE A 437 13.16 30.77 2.55
C ILE A 437 13.88 29.69 1.73
N PRO A 438 15.16 29.42 2.02
CA PRO A 438 15.88 28.37 1.31
C PRO A 438 15.32 26.99 1.66
N TYR A 439 15.30 26.10 0.67
CA TYR A 439 14.89 24.71 0.87
C TYR A 439 15.80 23.74 0.14
N MET A 440 15.76 22.48 0.56
CA MET A 440 16.37 21.35 -0.11
C MET A 440 15.35 20.22 -0.19
N ALA A 441 14.97 19.81 -1.40
CA ALA A 441 14.05 18.71 -1.60
C ALA A 441 14.78 17.41 -1.94
N LEU A 442 14.34 16.31 -1.35
CA LEU A 442 14.78 14.94 -1.62
C LEU A 442 13.65 14.18 -2.30
N ASP A 443 13.89 13.57 -3.44
CA ASP A 443 12.90 12.72 -4.12
C ASP A 443 13.55 11.45 -4.68
N LEU A 444 12.78 10.36 -4.73
CA LEU A 444 13.20 9.06 -5.24
C LEU A 444 12.94 8.89 -6.75
N ASP A 445 12.21 9.80 -7.37
CA ASP A 445 11.91 9.78 -8.80
C ASP A 445 13.02 10.52 -9.58
N PRO A 446 13.88 9.80 -10.32
CA PRO A 446 14.99 10.41 -11.02
C PRO A 446 14.56 11.32 -12.18
N ASP A 447 13.40 11.06 -12.79
CA ASP A 447 12.89 11.89 -13.88
C ASP A 447 12.36 13.21 -13.33
N ARG A 448 11.65 13.16 -12.20
CA ARG A 448 11.17 14.35 -11.49
C ARG A 448 12.33 15.23 -11.00
N VAL A 449 13.35 14.60 -10.40
CA VAL A 449 14.55 15.32 -9.95
C VAL A 449 15.27 15.99 -11.13
N ARG A 450 15.40 15.29 -12.26
CA ARG A 450 16.05 15.83 -13.46
C ARG A 450 15.30 17.03 -14.04
N GLN A 451 13.96 16.93 -14.14
CA GLN A 451 13.10 18.01 -14.63
C GLN A 451 13.15 19.23 -13.70
N ALA A 452 13.05 19.02 -12.39
CA ALA A 452 13.09 20.06 -11.39
C ALA A 452 14.48 20.75 -11.36
N ALA A 453 15.57 19.98 -11.40
CA ALA A 453 16.92 20.53 -11.44
C ALA A 453 17.19 21.34 -12.73
N ALA A 454 16.60 20.93 -13.87
CA ALA A 454 16.66 21.69 -15.11
C ALA A 454 15.86 22.99 -15.05
N ALA A 455 14.81 23.05 -14.24
CA ALA A 455 14.03 24.26 -13.95
C ALA A 455 14.74 25.19 -12.94
N GLY A 456 15.85 24.77 -12.32
CA GLY A 456 16.59 25.57 -11.34
C GLY A 456 16.21 25.29 -9.89
N ASP A 457 15.28 24.36 -9.64
CA ASP A 457 14.80 24.02 -8.31
C ASP A 457 15.90 23.33 -7.47
N SER A 458 15.89 23.55 -6.16
CA SER A 458 16.82 22.92 -5.22
C SER A 458 16.40 21.49 -4.85
N VAL A 459 16.42 20.60 -5.84
CA VAL A 459 16.02 19.21 -5.70
C VAL A 459 17.20 18.28 -5.95
N VAL A 460 17.28 17.19 -5.19
CA VAL A 460 18.33 16.18 -5.33
C VAL A 460 17.70 14.79 -5.22
N TYR A 461 18.23 13.83 -5.99
CA TYR A 461 17.88 12.45 -5.84
C TYR A 461 18.37 11.90 -4.50
N GLY A 462 17.47 11.45 -3.65
CA GLY A 462 17.80 10.91 -2.35
C GLY A 462 16.62 10.28 -1.64
N ASP A 463 16.91 9.25 -0.86
CA ASP A 463 15.93 8.57 -0.01
C ASP A 463 15.90 9.24 1.38
N ALA A 464 14.88 10.04 1.64
CA ALA A 464 14.71 10.75 2.91
C ALA A 464 14.51 9.80 4.13
N THR A 465 14.18 8.53 3.91
CA THR A 465 14.10 7.55 5.01
C THR A 465 15.48 7.11 5.52
N ARG A 466 16.56 7.45 4.80
CA ARG A 466 17.94 7.14 5.19
C ARG A 466 18.55 8.30 5.95
N LEU A 467 19.07 7.99 7.12
CA LEU A 467 19.75 8.97 7.96
C LEU A 467 20.84 9.75 7.22
N GLN A 468 21.66 9.03 6.42
CA GLN A 468 22.77 9.64 5.68
C GLN A 468 22.29 10.71 4.69
N ALA A 469 21.13 10.50 4.03
CA ALA A 469 20.55 11.46 3.11
C ALA A 469 20.04 12.71 3.84
N LEU A 470 19.37 12.55 4.97
CA LEU A 470 18.92 13.65 5.81
C LEU A 470 20.12 14.45 6.39
N MET A 471 21.15 13.75 6.86
CA MET A 471 22.37 14.40 7.36
C MET A 471 23.11 15.16 6.26
N ALA A 472 23.23 14.57 5.06
CA ALA A 472 23.80 15.24 3.90
C ALA A 472 22.96 16.45 3.46
N ALA A 473 21.63 16.38 3.58
CA ALA A 473 20.72 17.49 3.36
C ALA A 473 20.77 18.57 4.46
N GLY A 474 21.62 18.40 5.48
CA GLY A 474 21.84 19.40 6.53
C GLY A 474 20.83 19.36 7.66
N LEU A 475 20.33 18.18 8.04
CA LEU A 475 19.29 17.98 9.07
C LEU A 475 19.52 18.79 10.34
N VAL A 476 20.75 18.79 10.86
CA VAL A 476 21.09 19.52 12.12
C VAL A 476 20.98 21.04 11.97
N ARG A 477 21.10 21.56 10.74
CA ARG A 477 21.04 23.00 10.43
C ARG A 477 19.70 23.42 9.81
N ALA A 478 18.78 22.48 9.61
CA ALA A 478 17.48 22.73 9.05
C ALA A 478 16.57 23.48 10.04
N SER A 479 15.72 24.36 9.53
CA SER A 479 14.67 25.02 10.30
C SER A 479 13.45 24.12 10.48
N ALA A 480 13.16 23.25 9.49
CA ALA A 480 12.06 22.30 9.54
C ALA A 480 12.30 21.14 8.56
N VAL A 481 11.64 20.03 8.83
CA VAL A 481 11.51 18.89 7.90
C VAL A 481 10.04 18.73 7.56
N VAL A 482 9.71 18.65 6.26
CA VAL A 482 8.33 18.48 5.79
C VAL A 482 8.23 17.21 4.95
N VAL A 483 7.43 16.26 5.41
CA VAL A 483 7.14 15.01 4.71
C VAL A 483 5.87 15.19 3.88
N THR A 484 6.01 15.21 2.55
CA THR A 484 4.92 15.52 1.61
C THR A 484 4.26 14.31 0.96
N TYR A 485 4.83 13.12 1.13
CA TYR A 485 4.24 11.86 0.67
C TYR A 485 3.37 11.23 1.75
N ILE A 486 2.44 10.34 1.35
CA ILE A 486 1.40 9.75 2.22
C ILE A 486 1.85 8.39 2.85
N ASP A 487 3.07 7.94 2.61
CA ASP A 487 3.60 6.67 3.13
C ASP A 487 3.92 6.79 4.64
N VAL A 488 3.03 6.27 5.49
CA VAL A 488 3.16 6.32 6.95
C VAL A 488 4.43 5.57 7.46
N PRO A 489 4.76 4.35 7.00
CA PRO A 489 6.03 3.70 7.35
C PRO A 489 7.27 4.51 7.03
N ALA A 490 7.30 5.17 5.88
CA ALA A 490 8.40 6.04 5.48
C ALA A 490 8.46 7.31 6.36
N ALA A 491 7.31 7.93 6.64
CA ALA A 491 7.21 9.08 7.53
C ALA A 491 7.71 8.76 8.95
N LEU A 492 7.34 7.61 9.50
CA LEU A 492 7.83 7.14 10.82
C LEU A 492 9.36 6.99 10.86
N LYS A 493 10.00 6.56 9.76
CA LYS A 493 11.47 6.48 9.69
C LYS A 493 12.12 7.86 9.65
N VAL A 494 11.55 8.80 8.90
CA VAL A 494 12.03 10.20 8.89
C VAL A 494 11.92 10.80 10.29
N LEU A 495 10.76 10.58 10.96
CA LEU A 495 10.56 11.02 12.35
C LEU A 495 11.59 10.43 13.30
N ALA A 496 11.78 9.10 13.29
CA ALA A 496 12.75 8.42 14.14
C ALA A 496 14.18 8.95 13.92
N ASN A 497 14.60 9.12 12.66
CA ASN A 497 15.90 9.67 12.31
C ASN A 497 16.06 11.12 12.77
N THR A 498 15.03 11.95 12.59
CA THR A 498 15.06 13.36 13.00
C THR A 498 15.09 13.49 14.52
N ARG A 499 14.25 12.75 15.24
CA ARG A 499 14.20 12.79 16.72
C ARG A 499 15.47 12.28 17.37
N SER A 500 16.13 11.29 16.76
CA SER A 500 17.41 10.74 17.28
C SER A 500 18.60 11.65 17.06
N HIS A 501 18.63 12.49 16.00
CA HIS A 501 19.83 13.24 15.60
C HIS A 501 19.65 14.77 15.61
N ALA A 502 18.42 15.26 15.54
CA ALA A 502 18.06 16.67 15.57
C ALA A 502 16.69 16.87 16.26
N PRO A 503 16.56 16.54 17.55
CA PRO A 503 15.28 16.55 18.26
C PRO A 503 14.58 17.92 18.28
N GLN A 504 15.35 18.99 18.16
CA GLN A 504 14.84 20.37 18.14
C GLN A 504 14.23 20.78 16.79
N VAL A 505 14.48 20.04 15.69
CA VAL A 505 13.98 20.40 14.37
C VAL A 505 12.51 20.01 14.27
N PRO A 506 11.60 20.96 14.00
CA PRO A 506 10.18 20.63 13.83
C PRO A 506 9.97 19.78 12.57
N VAL A 507 9.04 18.80 12.68
CA VAL A 507 8.70 17.91 11.59
C VAL A 507 7.20 17.99 11.32
N VAL A 508 6.84 18.40 10.10
CA VAL A 508 5.47 18.41 9.59
C VAL A 508 5.27 17.18 8.72
N VAL A 509 4.21 16.43 8.96
CA VAL A 509 3.91 15.20 8.22
C VAL A 509 2.54 15.29 7.58
N ARG A 510 2.45 15.05 6.28
CA ARG A 510 1.20 14.92 5.55
C ARG A 510 0.66 13.50 5.68
N THR A 511 -0.64 13.36 5.93
CA THR A 511 -1.36 12.09 5.88
C THR A 511 -2.61 12.21 5.01
N GLN A 512 -3.18 11.10 4.58
CA GLN A 512 -4.40 11.11 3.78
C GLN A 512 -5.64 11.46 4.63
N ASP A 513 -5.73 10.84 5.79
CA ASP A 513 -6.83 10.96 6.75
C ASP A 513 -6.30 11.01 8.19
N ASP A 514 -7.19 10.95 9.17
CA ASP A 514 -6.87 10.97 10.59
C ASP A 514 -6.55 9.59 11.21
N ALA A 515 -6.65 8.51 10.45
CA ALA A 515 -6.47 7.13 10.96
C ALA A 515 -5.09 6.87 11.61
N HIS A 516 -4.07 7.63 11.22
CA HIS A 516 -2.70 7.47 11.73
C HIS A 516 -2.16 8.70 12.46
N LEU A 517 -3.03 9.64 12.80
CA LEU A 517 -2.66 10.92 13.42
C LEU A 517 -1.92 10.69 14.74
N ASP A 518 -2.53 9.97 15.69
CA ASP A 518 -1.95 9.68 17.01
C ASP A 518 -0.59 8.97 16.88
N LYS A 519 -0.50 7.99 16.00
CA LYS A 519 0.73 7.22 15.77
C LYS A 519 1.89 8.08 15.26
N LEU A 520 1.61 9.06 14.40
CA LEU A 520 2.61 9.98 13.88
C LEU A 520 3.00 11.04 14.92
N GLN A 521 2.05 11.50 15.73
CA GLN A 521 2.31 12.41 16.85
C GLN A 521 3.15 11.74 17.94
N ASP A 522 2.79 10.52 18.35
CA ASP A 522 3.57 9.71 19.31
C ASP A 522 4.98 9.45 18.84
N ALA A 523 5.17 9.28 17.52
CA ALA A 523 6.50 9.15 16.91
C ALA A 523 7.28 10.46 16.87
N GLY A 524 6.69 11.57 17.32
CA GLY A 524 7.34 12.86 17.46
C GLY A 524 7.13 13.81 16.28
N ALA A 525 6.06 13.66 15.48
CA ALA A 525 5.68 14.71 14.55
C ALA A 525 5.31 15.98 15.32
N THR A 526 5.81 17.13 14.87
CA THR A 526 5.43 18.42 15.44
C THR A 526 4.02 18.77 15.00
N GLU A 527 3.70 18.47 13.75
CA GLU A 527 2.39 18.67 13.18
C GLU A 527 2.08 17.55 12.18
N VAL A 528 0.83 17.07 12.19
CA VAL A 528 0.30 16.11 11.22
C VAL A 528 -0.87 16.74 10.48
N VAL A 529 -0.76 16.83 9.15
CA VAL A 529 -1.73 17.49 8.29
C VAL A 529 -2.53 16.44 7.51
N PRO A 530 -3.79 16.12 7.91
CA PRO A 530 -4.66 15.20 7.18
C PRO A 530 -5.33 15.91 6.00
N GLU A 531 -4.95 15.51 4.78
CA GLU A 531 -5.37 16.15 3.53
C GLU A 531 -6.89 16.17 3.35
N ALA A 532 -7.57 15.07 3.68
CA ALA A 532 -9.03 14.96 3.53
C ALA A 532 -9.78 15.97 4.42
N ILE A 533 -9.29 16.20 5.63
CA ILE A 533 -9.90 17.16 6.57
C ILE A 533 -9.64 18.58 6.11
N GLU A 534 -8.39 18.93 5.77
CA GLU A 534 -8.06 20.28 5.30
C GLU A 534 -8.76 20.62 3.99
N GLY A 535 -8.87 19.64 3.06
CA GLY A 535 -9.65 19.80 1.83
C GLY A 535 -11.14 20.04 2.11
N SER A 536 -11.72 19.35 3.09
CA SER A 536 -13.12 19.52 3.49
C SER A 536 -13.37 20.89 4.13
N LEU A 537 -12.46 21.37 4.99
CA LEU A 537 -12.53 22.69 5.60
C LEU A 537 -12.42 23.80 4.54
N MET A 538 -11.55 23.61 3.54
CA MET A 538 -11.42 24.55 2.42
C MET A 538 -12.70 24.59 1.57
N LEU A 539 -13.28 23.42 1.23
CA LEU A 539 -14.56 23.33 0.52
C LEU A 539 -15.68 24.01 1.31
N ALA A 540 -15.77 23.76 2.61
CA ALA A 540 -16.76 24.40 3.48
C ALA A 540 -16.58 25.93 3.52
N SER A 541 -15.35 26.41 3.59
CA SER A 541 -15.05 27.85 3.60
C SER A 541 -15.52 28.53 2.31
N HIS A 542 -15.24 27.93 1.14
CA HIS A 542 -15.72 28.46 -0.14
C HIS A 542 -17.25 28.40 -0.26
N ALA A 543 -17.88 27.31 0.17
CA ALA A 543 -19.33 27.17 0.16
C ALA A 543 -19.99 28.24 1.03
N LEU A 544 -19.50 28.43 2.26
CA LEU A 544 -20.01 29.46 3.18
C LEU A 544 -19.85 30.88 2.60
N ALA A 545 -18.70 31.18 1.98
CA ALA A 545 -18.46 32.45 1.34
C ALA A 545 -19.43 32.70 0.16
N LEU A 546 -19.67 31.69 -0.68
CA LEU A 546 -20.61 31.76 -1.82
C LEU A 546 -22.06 31.94 -1.37
N VAL A 547 -22.45 31.39 -0.23
CA VAL A 547 -23.79 31.60 0.38
C VAL A 547 -23.90 32.96 1.07
N GLY A 548 -22.81 33.75 1.08
CA GLY A 548 -22.81 35.12 1.59
C GLY A 548 -22.49 35.21 3.09
N VAL A 549 -21.90 34.21 3.71
CA VAL A 549 -21.37 34.32 5.08
C VAL A 549 -20.15 35.24 5.08
N PRO A 550 -20.08 36.28 5.93
CA PRO A 550 -18.93 37.15 6.00
C PRO A 550 -17.62 36.41 6.19
N MET A 551 -16.57 36.79 5.43
CA MET A 551 -15.30 36.04 5.40
C MET A 551 -14.66 35.89 6.80
N ARG A 552 -14.77 36.89 7.68
CA ARG A 552 -14.28 36.80 9.07
C ARG A 552 -14.98 35.69 9.87
N ARG A 553 -16.28 35.49 9.64
CA ARG A 553 -17.05 34.44 10.31
C ARG A 553 -16.67 33.06 9.73
N VAL A 554 -16.45 32.97 8.42
CA VAL A 554 -15.95 31.76 7.74
C VAL A 554 -14.61 31.35 8.33
N LEU A 555 -13.64 32.30 8.41
CA LEU A 555 -12.32 32.03 8.98
C LEU A 555 -12.39 31.57 10.43
N ARG A 556 -13.27 32.20 11.24
CA ARG A 556 -13.49 31.78 12.63
C ARG A 556 -14.04 30.36 12.71
N VAL A 557 -15.07 30.03 11.95
CA VAL A 557 -15.64 28.66 11.92
C VAL A 557 -14.61 27.62 11.51
N VAL A 558 -13.77 27.95 10.53
CA VAL A 558 -12.68 27.05 10.10
C VAL A 558 -11.62 26.89 11.19
N GLN A 559 -11.25 28.00 11.87
CA GLN A 559 -10.33 27.95 13.00
C GLN A 559 -10.90 27.17 14.18
N ASP A 560 -12.14 27.40 14.55
CA ASP A 560 -12.82 26.67 15.64
C ASP A 560 -12.88 25.18 15.35
N GLN A 561 -13.10 24.78 14.09
CA GLN A 561 -13.10 23.36 13.68
C GLN A 561 -11.69 22.77 13.67
N ARG A 562 -10.67 23.52 13.28
CA ARG A 562 -9.28 23.10 13.43
C ARG A 562 -8.91 22.94 14.90
N ASP A 563 -9.19 23.92 15.73
CA ASP A 563 -8.90 23.90 17.17
C ASP A 563 -9.63 22.77 17.91
N ALA A 564 -10.86 22.47 17.55
CA ALA A 564 -11.63 21.36 18.11
C ALA A 564 -11.03 19.99 17.81
N ARG A 565 -10.43 19.80 16.63
CA ARG A 565 -9.78 18.56 16.22
C ARG A 565 -8.28 18.50 16.53
N TYR A 566 -7.61 19.65 16.57
CA TYR A 566 -6.16 19.77 16.84
C TYR A 566 -5.86 20.29 18.25
N ASN A 567 -6.69 20.07 19.23
CA ASN A 567 -6.55 20.57 20.63
C ASN A 567 -5.20 20.25 21.31
N MET A 568 -4.32 19.45 20.68
CA MET A 568 -2.96 19.18 21.17
C MET A 568 -1.89 20.16 20.62
N LEU A 569 -2.22 21.04 19.65
CA LEU A 569 -1.24 21.87 18.95
C LEU A 569 -1.00 23.25 19.58
N ARG A 570 -1.74 23.61 20.64
CA ARG A 570 -1.68 24.93 21.29
C ARG A 570 -0.34 25.30 21.95
N GLY A 571 0.62 24.38 22.02
CA GLY A 571 1.91 24.65 22.69
C GLY A 571 3.07 25.09 21.78
N TYR A 572 2.93 25.03 20.47
CA TYR A 572 4.11 25.16 19.57
C TYR A 572 4.07 26.31 18.56
N PHE A 573 2.91 26.91 18.28
CA PHE A 573 2.83 28.08 17.41
C PHE A 573 2.99 29.38 18.22
N HIS A 574 4.22 29.72 18.57
CA HIS A 574 4.58 31.05 19.09
C HIS A 574 4.54 32.17 18.03
N GLY A 575 4.16 31.86 16.79
CA GLY A 575 4.06 32.82 15.69
C GLY A 575 2.64 33.11 15.20
N ALA A 576 1.62 32.35 15.67
CA ALA A 576 0.21 32.62 15.38
C ALA A 576 -0.54 33.30 16.56
N ASP A 577 0.09 33.36 17.73
CA ASP A 577 -0.38 34.10 18.91
C ASP A 577 0.32 35.47 18.96
N ASP A 578 0.18 36.27 17.94
CA ASP A 578 0.25 37.74 18.11
C ASP A 578 -1.00 38.31 18.80
N ASP A 579 -1.95 37.46 19.14
CA ASP A 579 -3.05 37.76 20.05
C ASP A 579 -2.63 37.42 21.49
N THR A 580 -1.79 38.26 22.10
CA THR A 580 -1.71 38.34 23.56
C THR A 580 -3.13 38.54 24.13
N PRO A 581 -3.49 37.96 25.30
CA PRO A 581 -4.81 38.15 25.91
C PRO A 581 -5.24 39.62 26.03
N ASN A 582 -4.29 40.55 26.02
CA ASN A 582 -4.53 41.99 26.03
C ASN A 582 -4.91 42.58 24.65
N GLU A 583 -4.66 41.91 23.53
CA GLU A 583 -5.04 42.40 22.20
C GLU A 583 -6.46 42.02 21.79
N ARG A 584 -7.05 40.97 22.37
CA ARG A 584 -8.46 40.61 22.14
C ARG A 584 -9.45 41.63 22.68
N ASP A 585 -9.03 42.46 23.64
CA ASP A 585 -9.83 43.49 24.28
C ASP A 585 -9.56 44.92 23.76
N GLN A 586 -8.65 45.10 22.79
CA GLN A 586 -8.37 46.40 22.21
C GLN A 586 -9.36 46.79 21.11
N GLU A 587 -9.81 48.06 21.12
CA GLU A 587 -10.59 48.63 20.05
C GLU A 587 -9.74 48.65 18.74
N ARG A 588 -10.30 48.08 17.68
CA ARG A 588 -9.66 48.06 16.35
C ARG A 588 -10.49 48.81 15.36
N MET A 589 -9.84 49.35 14.29
CA MET A 589 -10.54 49.91 13.15
C MET A 589 -10.76 48.83 12.09
N SER A 590 -11.97 48.81 11.52
CA SER A 590 -12.32 47.92 10.41
C SER A 590 -13.06 48.72 9.33
N THR A 591 -12.90 48.31 8.07
CA THR A 591 -13.60 48.92 6.94
C THR A 591 -14.63 47.95 6.39
N VAL A 592 -15.87 48.41 6.19
CA VAL A 592 -16.96 47.65 5.59
C VAL A 592 -17.43 48.37 4.35
N SER A 593 -17.33 47.77 3.18
CA SER A 593 -17.86 48.28 1.92
C SER A 593 -19.25 47.71 1.67
N LEU A 594 -20.20 48.51 1.22
CA LEU A 594 -21.57 48.10 0.97
C LEU A 594 -21.74 47.63 -0.49
N PRO A 595 -21.84 46.31 -0.73
CA PRO A 595 -22.08 45.78 -2.08
C PRO A 595 -23.56 46.01 -2.50
N PRO A 596 -23.88 45.82 -3.78
CA PRO A 596 -25.27 45.79 -4.26
C PRO A 596 -26.08 44.75 -3.47
N GLY A 597 -27.22 45.16 -2.90
CA GLY A 597 -28.08 44.28 -2.09
C GLY A 597 -27.77 44.25 -0.59
N ALA A 598 -26.83 45.03 -0.09
CA ALA A 598 -26.63 45.20 1.34
C ALA A 598 -27.87 45.81 2.00
N LYS A 599 -28.31 45.27 3.14
CA LYS A 599 -29.59 45.67 3.77
C LYS A 599 -29.56 47.08 4.34
N ALA A 600 -28.40 47.59 4.68
CA ALA A 600 -28.24 48.98 5.14
C ALA A 600 -28.38 50.04 4.02
N LEU A 601 -28.51 49.65 2.75
CA LEU A 601 -28.66 50.60 1.64
C LEU A 601 -29.99 51.36 1.74
N GLY A 602 -29.91 52.69 1.56
CA GLY A 602 -31.08 53.59 1.63
C GLY A 602 -31.51 53.97 3.04
N SER A 603 -30.89 53.37 4.08
CA SER A 603 -31.19 53.73 5.46
C SER A 603 -30.27 54.85 5.98
N PRO A 604 -30.75 55.76 6.85
CA PRO A 604 -29.88 56.68 7.57
C PRO A 604 -28.97 55.92 8.54
N LEU A 605 -27.75 56.42 8.72
CA LEU A 605 -26.74 55.77 9.56
C LEU A 605 -27.21 55.58 11.03
N GLY A 606 -27.98 56.59 11.55
CA GLY A 606 -28.53 56.58 12.90
C GLY A 606 -29.51 55.43 13.14
N ASP A 607 -30.34 55.05 12.16
CA ASP A 607 -31.33 53.98 12.25
C ASP A 607 -30.71 52.59 12.45
N LEU A 608 -29.46 52.45 12.03
CA LEU A 608 -28.73 51.19 12.19
C LEU A 608 -28.24 50.96 13.62
N ALA A 609 -28.32 51.95 14.49
CA ALA A 609 -27.96 51.86 15.93
C ALA A 609 -26.66 51.08 16.19
N LEU A 610 -25.61 51.36 15.42
CA LEU A 610 -24.30 50.67 15.53
C LEU A 610 -23.62 50.92 16.88
N ASN A 611 -23.89 52.10 17.47
CA ASN A 611 -23.42 52.45 18.80
C ASN A 611 -23.98 51.49 19.88
N ALA A 612 -25.20 50.98 19.70
CA ALA A 612 -25.82 50.04 20.63
C ALA A 612 -25.12 48.65 20.64
N VAL A 613 -24.38 48.34 19.56
CA VAL A 613 -23.59 47.13 19.43
C VAL A 613 -22.11 47.34 19.86
N GLY A 614 -21.79 48.56 20.35
CA GLY A 614 -20.45 48.94 20.80
C GLY A 614 -19.49 49.26 19.67
N VAL A 615 -20.01 49.72 18.52
CA VAL A 615 -19.21 50.13 17.34
C VAL A 615 -19.45 51.59 17.05
N ARG A 616 -18.37 52.36 16.89
CA ARG A 616 -18.39 53.75 16.47
C ARG A 616 -18.03 53.86 15.00
N VAL A 617 -18.81 54.60 14.23
CA VAL A 617 -18.46 54.96 12.86
C VAL A 617 -17.49 56.14 12.89
N VAL A 618 -16.26 55.90 12.44
CA VAL A 618 -15.19 56.90 12.45
C VAL A 618 -15.25 57.76 11.18
N ASN A 619 -15.60 57.13 10.06
CA ASN A 619 -15.61 57.83 8.75
C ASN A 619 -16.54 57.12 7.78
N LEU A 620 -17.11 57.88 6.85
CA LEU A 620 -17.90 57.38 5.72
C LEU A 620 -17.24 57.86 4.41
N ARG A 621 -16.82 56.92 3.59
CA ARG A 621 -16.24 57.19 2.29
C ARG A 621 -17.23 56.76 1.19
N ARG A 622 -17.57 57.69 0.32
CA ARG A 622 -18.46 57.46 -0.83
C ARG A 622 -17.75 56.69 -1.96
N ALA A 623 -18.50 56.03 -2.80
CA ALA A 623 -17.98 55.29 -3.96
C ALA A 623 -17.07 56.13 -4.89
N ASN A 624 -17.26 57.44 -4.96
CA ASN A 624 -16.45 58.38 -5.71
C ASN A 624 -15.15 58.82 -5.00
N GLY A 625 -14.83 58.24 -3.84
CA GLY A 625 -13.62 58.50 -3.07
C GLY A 625 -13.69 59.69 -2.11
N HIS A 626 -14.78 60.52 -2.14
CA HIS A 626 -14.95 61.62 -1.21
C HIS A 626 -15.32 61.14 0.20
N GLN A 627 -14.74 61.80 1.20
CA GLN A 627 -15.12 61.60 2.59
C GLN A 627 -16.43 62.39 2.87
N ALA A 628 -17.41 61.69 3.42
CA ALA A 628 -18.66 62.30 3.88
C ALA A 628 -18.69 62.29 5.43
N SER A 629 -19.39 63.28 6.01
CA SER A 629 -19.59 63.25 7.45
C SER A 629 -20.35 61.98 7.85
N ALA A 630 -19.89 61.30 8.89
CA ALA A 630 -20.60 60.15 9.50
C ALA A 630 -21.71 60.62 10.42
N ALA A 631 -22.54 61.57 9.95
CA ALA A 631 -23.68 62.05 10.71
C ALA A 631 -24.84 61.06 10.70
N ASP A 632 -25.66 61.03 11.73
CA ASP A 632 -26.77 60.08 11.90
C ASP A 632 -27.82 60.14 10.77
N ASP A 633 -27.94 61.29 10.10
CA ASP A 633 -28.82 61.49 8.95
C ASP A 633 -28.22 61.08 7.59
N ALA A 634 -26.96 60.64 7.57
CA ALA A 634 -26.29 60.25 6.36
C ALA A 634 -26.88 58.94 5.78
N VAL A 635 -27.56 59.06 4.65
CA VAL A 635 -28.12 57.90 3.92
C VAL A 635 -27.02 57.11 3.23
N LEU A 636 -26.97 55.82 3.47
CA LEU A 636 -25.99 54.89 2.91
C LEU A 636 -26.32 54.50 1.47
N ARG A 637 -25.30 54.47 0.61
CA ARG A 637 -25.43 54.21 -0.83
C ARG A 637 -24.54 53.02 -1.22
N GLU A 638 -24.87 52.43 -2.35
CA GLU A 638 -24.06 51.39 -2.96
C GLU A 638 -22.62 51.86 -3.22
N GLY A 639 -21.64 51.01 -2.85
CA GLY A 639 -20.21 51.34 -2.98
C GLY A 639 -19.65 52.21 -1.85
N ASP A 640 -20.47 52.64 -0.89
CA ASP A 640 -19.98 53.34 0.29
C ASP A 640 -19.13 52.44 1.16
N THR A 641 -18.07 53.00 1.76
CA THR A 641 -17.19 52.30 2.69
C THR A 641 -17.23 52.99 4.05
N LEU A 642 -17.68 52.27 5.08
CA LEU A 642 -17.67 52.73 6.47
C LEU A 642 -16.36 52.30 7.15
N VAL A 643 -15.74 53.22 7.88
CA VAL A 643 -14.64 52.94 8.80
C VAL A 643 -15.23 52.84 10.20
N LEU A 644 -15.17 51.68 10.80
CA LEU A 644 -15.75 51.32 12.10
C LEU A 644 -14.64 51.15 13.12
N SER A 645 -14.86 51.61 14.38
CA SER A 645 -13.98 51.33 15.52
C SER A 645 -14.79 50.66 16.61
N GLY A 646 -14.22 49.57 17.18
CA GLY A 646 -14.84 48.79 18.25
C GLY A 646 -14.09 47.51 18.54
N HIS A 647 -14.58 46.78 19.52
CA HIS A 647 -14.05 45.44 19.83
C HIS A 647 -14.29 44.44 18.66
N PRO A 648 -13.43 43.48 18.42
CA PRO A 648 -13.53 42.54 17.28
C PRO A 648 -14.89 41.84 17.17
N THR A 649 -15.49 41.46 18.29
CA THR A 649 -16.82 40.83 18.36
C THR A 649 -17.94 41.81 17.99
N ALA A 650 -17.85 43.05 18.42
CA ALA A 650 -18.81 44.12 18.09
C ALA A 650 -18.72 44.53 16.62
N LEU A 651 -17.49 44.59 16.07
CA LEU A 651 -17.25 44.88 14.64
C LEU A 651 -17.85 43.80 13.75
N ALA A 652 -17.76 42.52 14.12
CA ALA A 652 -18.37 41.43 13.36
C ALA A 652 -19.91 41.49 13.37
N LEU A 653 -20.51 41.85 14.50
CA LEU A 653 -21.96 42.05 14.60
C LEU A 653 -22.43 43.28 13.80
N ALA A 654 -21.64 44.35 13.79
CA ALA A 654 -21.93 45.54 12.98
C ALA A 654 -21.84 45.27 11.47
N GLU A 655 -20.86 44.49 11.05
CA GLU A 655 -20.70 44.06 9.65
C GLU A 655 -21.90 43.18 9.21
N ASP A 656 -22.34 42.23 10.02
CA ASP A 656 -23.52 41.40 9.72
C ASP A 656 -24.79 42.24 9.63
N LYS A 657 -24.95 43.22 10.50
CA LYS A 657 -26.09 44.16 10.52
C LYS A 657 -26.10 45.09 9.29
N LEU A 658 -24.94 45.52 8.81
CA LEU A 658 -24.80 46.36 7.62
C LEU A 658 -25.09 45.59 6.34
N LEU A 659 -24.66 44.33 6.27
CA LEU A 659 -24.76 43.50 5.06
C LEU A 659 -26.05 42.69 4.98
N ARG A 660 -26.54 42.17 6.13
CA ARG A 660 -27.68 41.24 6.17
C ARG A 660 -28.86 41.72 7.00
N GLY A 661 -28.67 42.60 7.93
CA GLY A 661 -29.69 43.20 8.85
C GLY A 661 -29.92 42.41 10.09
#